data_f68d0896b1857056a4aacfc37c8acca2
#
_entry.id   f68d0896b1857056a4aacfc37c8acca2
#
_cell.length_a   1.000
_cell.length_b   1.000
_cell.length_c   1.000
_cell.angle_alpha   90.00
_cell.angle_beta   90.00
_cell.angle_gamma   90.00
#
_symmetry.space_group_name_H-M   'P 1'
#
loop_
_entity.id
_entity.type
_entity.pdbx_description
1 polymer ?
#
loop_
_entity_poly.entity_id
_entity_poly.type
_entity_poly.pdbx_seq_one_letter_code
_entity_poly.pdbx_strand_id
1 'polypeptide(L)'
;MKGKLLILSLLAPIFMRASEANLKVPELSANQNHLLMIGLLVTVLGMLFGLYQFLKVKKQRAHSSMLEVANIIFQTCRTYLLQQGKFLVILFIIVGIIISFYFGYLQHSTIGGVLLILLWTIIGIMGSYSVAWFGIRMNTLANSRMAFASLERKPLKLLNIPLDAGMSIGVMLISVELITMLVILLFVPREYAGASFVGFAIGESLGASALRIAGGIFTKIADIASDLMKIVFNIKEDDPRNPGVIADCTGDNAGDSVGPTADGFETYGVTGVALITFIVLAVSDVMYQTELLTWIFTMRILMIITSILSFWINKYLSKIKYSNSDDLDFEVPLTNLVWITSILSIISTFIASYFLIGPGSSSLLSAAQSNLWLILSIIISAGTIGAALIPEFTKIFTSPKSKHVNEVVRASTEGGASLNILSGFVAGNFSSFWQGIVFIVLMFIAYIASTFGLDNFMIYPSIFAFGLVAFGFLGMGPVTIAVDSYGPVTDNAQSIYELSLIEARPGVSEEIEKEFGFKPDFEKAKHYLEANDGTGNTFKATAKPVLIGTAVVGATTMIFSLILVIKNVLNITPESILNILNPWSILGFIAGGAVIYWFTGASVQAVTTGAYRAVEYIKRNINLDPNASLKASTENSKEVVKICTQYAQKGMVNIFIAIFSFALAFAFISAPQGTGSVELTAAASFFVSYLISIAVFGLFQAVFMANAGGAWDNAKKVVEVDLKEKGTELHASTVVGDTVGDPFKDTSSVSLNPIIKFTTLFGLLAMEIAISPDFRSVAHYFGYAFFIIALYFVWRSFYKMRIPKK
;
A
#
# COMPACT_ATOMS: atom_id res chain seq x y z
N MET A 1 51.43 2.55 -36.81
CA MET A 1 49.99 2.56 -36.47
C MET A 1 49.47 1.26 -35.81
N LYS A 2 50.17 0.12 -35.86
CA LYS A 2 49.67 -1.14 -35.19
C LYS A 2 49.91 -1.21 -33.67
N GLY A 3 50.84 -0.40 -33.10
CA GLY A 3 51.11 -0.41 -31.66
C GLY A 3 50.15 0.40 -30.78
N LYS A 4 49.44 1.41 -31.36
CA LYS A 4 48.46 2.20 -30.62
C LYS A 4 47.06 1.54 -30.49
N LEU A 5 46.76 0.61 -31.40
CA LEU A 5 45.52 -0.19 -31.30
C LEU A 5 45.61 -1.30 -30.22
N LEU A 6 46.82 -1.81 -29.96
CA LEU A 6 47.01 -2.86 -28.95
C LEU A 6 46.96 -2.32 -27.51
N ILE A 7 47.33 -1.05 -27.29
CA ILE A 7 47.23 -0.38 -25.97
C ILE A 7 45.80 0.03 -25.70
N LEU A 8 45.00 0.39 -26.72
CA LEU A 8 43.56 0.67 -26.53
C LEU A 8 42.74 -0.58 -26.24
N SER A 9 43.16 -1.76 -26.77
CA SER A 9 42.47 -3.03 -26.50
C SER A 9 42.82 -3.64 -25.13
N LEU A 10 43.95 -3.23 -24.51
CA LEU A 10 44.35 -3.66 -23.14
C LEU A 10 43.81 -2.76 -22.04
N LEU A 11 43.27 -1.59 -22.36
CA LEU A 11 42.61 -0.67 -21.42
C LEU A 11 41.10 -0.77 -21.43
N ALA A 12 40.50 -1.64 -22.27
CA ALA A 12 39.06 -1.82 -22.41
C ALA A 12 38.34 -2.62 -21.29
N PRO A 13 38.99 -3.35 -20.36
CA PRO A 13 38.25 -4.08 -19.35
C PRO A 13 38.12 -3.43 -17.95
N ILE A 14 38.52 -2.15 -17.75
CA ILE A 14 38.57 -1.56 -16.38
C ILE A 14 37.41 -0.63 -16.07
N PHE A 15 36.51 -0.37 -17.00
CA PHE A 15 35.25 0.34 -16.68
C PHE A 15 34.04 -0.62 -16.66
N MET A 16 34.05 -1.57 -15.72
CA MET A 16 32.77 -2.15 -15.27
C MET A 16 32.05 -1.04 -14.51
N ARG A 17 31.12 -0.37 -15.19
CA ARG A 17 30.25 0.64 -14.58
C ARG A 17 29.40 -0.05 -13.53
N ALA A 18 29.55 0.32 -12.26
CA ALA A 18 28.64 -0.09 -11.21
C ALA A 18 27.31 0.65 -11.43
N SER A 19 26.35 -0.05 -11.96
CA SER A 19 24.96 0.36 -12.10
C SER A 19 24.11 -0.76 -11.52
N GLU A 20 22.90 -0.46 -11.05
CA GLU A 20 21.96 -1.53 -10.65
C GLU A 20 21.68 -2.50 -11.81
N ALA A 21 21.78 -2.02 -13.04
CA ALA A 21 21.70 -2.87 -14.24
C ALA A 21 22.79 -3.95 -14.29
N ASN A 22 23.92 -3.74 -13.61
CA ASN A 22 25.03 -4.66 -13.51
C ASN A 22 25.08 -5.42 -12.18
N LEU A 23 24.02 -5.36 -11.37
CA LEU A 23 23.87 -6.14 -10.16
C LEU A 23 23.90 -7.64 -10.49
N LYS A 24 25.07 -8.24 -10.34
CA LYS A 24 25.26 -9.68 -10.48
C LYS A 24 24.83 -10.33 -9.17
N VAL A 25 23.66 -10.93 -9.20
CA VAL A 25 23.21 -11.78 -8.08
C VAL A 25 24.16 -12.98 -8.00
N PRO A 26 24.78 -13.25 -6.85
CA PRO A 26 25.78 -14.30 -6.71
C PRO A 26 25.20 -15.70 -6.89
N GLU A 27 26.04 -16.67 -7.23
CA GLU A 27 25.65 -18.07 -7.35
C GLU A 27 25.40 -18.69 -5.98
N LEU A 28 24.24 -19.28 -5.81
CA LEU A 28 23.84 -19.96 -4.59
C LEU A 28 24.49 -21.35 -4.51
N SER A 29 24.89 -21.78 -3.32
CA SER A 29 25.34 -23.15 -3.08
C SER A 29 24.20 -24.16 -3.29
N ALA A 30 24.54 -25.44 -3.46
CA ALA A 30 23.55 -26.50 -3.60
C ALA A 30 22.56 -26.55 -2.42
N ASN A 31 23.04 -26.40 -1.19
CA ASN A 31 22.18 -26.40 0.00
C ASN A 31 21.24 -25.17 0.03
N GLN A 32 21.73 -23.98 -0.34
CA GLN A 32 20.90 -22.77 -0.44
C GLN A 32 19.82 -22.92 -1.52
N ASN A 33 20.19 -23.46 -2.71
CA ASN A 33 19.22 -23.77 -3.76
C ASN A 33 18.15 -24.76 -3.27
N HIS A 34 18.52 -25.84 -2.58
CA HIS A 34 17.56 -26.80 -2.03
C HIS A 34 16.61 -26.14 -1.02
N LEU A 35 17.11 -25.30 -0.13
CA LEU A 35 16.28 -24.59 0.86
C LEU A 35 15.27 -23.66 0.17
N LEU A 36 15.69 -22.89 -0.82
CA LEU A 36 14.81 -22.00 -1.56
C LEU A 36 13.82 -22.73 -2.48
N MET A 37 14.18 -23.91 -2.99
CA MET A 37 13.24 -24.78 -3.70
C MET A 37 12.14 -25.34 -2.77
N ILE A 38 12.46 -25.62 -1.50
CA ILE A 38 11.45 -25.91 -0.48
C ILE A 38 10.57 -24.67 -0.27
N GLY A 39 11.15 -23.46 -0.30
CA GLY A 39 10.42 -22.20 -0.26
C GLY A 39 9.40 -22.07 -1.38
N LEU A 40 9.75 -22.46 -2.61
CA LEU A 40 8.78 -22.52 -3.73
C LEU A 40 7.59 -23.44 -3.42
N LEU A 41 7.83 -24.59 -2.80
CA LEU A 41 6.74 -25.48 -2.38
C LEU A 41 5.84 -24.80 -1.33
N VAL A 42 6.43 -24.10 -0.35
CA VAL A 42 5.66 -23.39 0.68
C VAL A 42 4.81 -22.27 0.04
N THR A 43 5.32 -21.54 -0.95
CA THR A 43 4.52 -20.52 -1.64
C THR A 43 3.34 -21.12 -2.41
N VAL A 44 3.54 -22.26 -3.07
CA VAL A 44 2.45 -23.01 -3.73
C VAL A 44 1.40 -23.46 -2.72
N LEU A 45 1.81 -23.98 -1.56
CA LEU A 45 0.90 -24.36 -0.47
C LEU A 45 0.14 -23.13 0.08
N GLY A 46 0.80 -21.97 0.17
CA GLY A 46 0.16 -20.70 0.51
C GLY A 46 -0.91 -20.30 -0.51
N MET A 47 -0.62 -20.39 -1.80
CA MET A 47 -1.61 -20.15 -2.86
C MET A 47 -2.81 -21.12 -2.76
N LEU A 48 -2.56 -22.39 -2.49
CA LEU A 48 -3.62 -23.39 -2.28
C LEU A 48 -4.46 -23.08 -1.05
N PHE A 49 -3.84 -22.59 0.05
CA PHE A 49 -4.57 -22.14 1.23
C PHE A 49 -5.46 -20.94 0.89
N GLY A 50 -4.95 -19.93 0.17
CA GLY A 50 -5.73 -18.78 -0.29
C GLY A 50 -6.93 -19.21 -1.14
N LEU A 51 -6.71 -20.11 -2.09
CA LEU A 51 -7.77 -20.67 -2.93
C LEU A 51 -8.80 -21.47 -2.10
N TYR A 52 -8.34 -22.26 -1.13
CA TYR A 52 -9.23 -22.99 -0.21
C TYR A 52 -10.18 -22.03 0.54
N GLN A 53 -9.65 -20.96 1.12
CA GLN A 53 -10.47 -19.96 1.82
C GLN A 53 -11.44 -19.25 0.86
N PHE A 54 -11.00 -18.91 -0.35
CA PHE A 54 -11.86 -18.37 -1.39
C PHE A 54 -13.06 -19.29 -1.69
N LEU A 55 -12.79 -20.57 -1.94
CA LEU A 55 -13.84 -21.56 -2.22
C LEU A 55 -14.77 -21.78 -1.03
N LYS A 56 -14.24 -21.71 0.19
CA LYS A 56 -15.01 -21.82 1.44
C LYS A 56 -16.00 -20.67 1.58
N VAL A 57 -15.58 -19.42 1.38
CA VAL A 57 -16.47 -18.24 1.41
C VAL A 57 -17.47 -18.31 0.26
N LYS A 58 -17.04 -18.65 -0.95
CA LYS A 58 -17.92 -18.78 -2.12
C LYS A 58 -19.06 -19.80 -1.91
N LYS A 59 -18.81 -20.90 -1.19
CA LYS A 59 -19.80 -21.94 -0.90
C LYS A 59 -20.86 -21.54 0.14
N GLN A 60 -20.64 -20.46 0.90
CA GLN A 60 -21.62 -20.00 1.88
C GLN A 60 -22.88 -19.51 1.16
N ARG A 61 -24.02 -19.83 1.73
CA ARG A 61 -25.34 -19.45 1.18
C ARG A 61 -25.65 -18.00 1.56
N ALA A 62 -26.37 -17.30 0.69
CA ALA A 62 -26.93 -15.98 0.94
C ALA A 62 -28.26 -15.85 0.19
N HIS A 63 -29.15 -14.98 0.65
CA HIS A 63 -30.42 -14.73 0.02
C HIS A 63 -30.29 -14.14 -1.40
N SER A 64 -31.17 -14.48 -2.32
CA SER A 64 -31.13 -14.08 -3.72
C SER A 64 -31.07 -12.56 -3.91
N SER A 65 -31.80 -11.79 -3.10
CA SER A 65 -31.79 -10.32 -3.17
C SER A 65 -30.44 -9.69 -2.86
N MET A 66 -29.69 -10.24 -1.88
CA MET A 66 -28.36 -9.78 -1.52
C MET A 66 -27.34 -10.18 -2.59
N LEU A 67 -27.50 -11.37 -3.18
CA LEU A 67 -26.65 -11.83 -4.29
C LEU A 67 -26.83 -10.99 -5.55
N GLU A 68 -28.05 -10.52 -5.82
CA GLU A 68 -28.33 -9.62 -6.95
C GLU A 68 -27.60 -8.29 -6.79
N VAL A 69 -27.69 -7.63 -5.63
CA VAL A 69 -26.97 -6.39 -5.31
C VAL A 69 -25.48 -6.60 -5.45
N ALA A 70 -24.92 -7.64 -4.81
CA ALA A 70 -23.48 -7.94 -4.90
C ALA A 70 -23.01 -8.20 -6.34
N ASN A 71 -23.86 -8.79 -7.19
CA ASN A 71 -23.55 -9.00 -8.60
C ASN A 71 -23.52 -7.69 -9.40
N ILE A 72 -24.43 -6.76 -9.12
CA ILE A 72 -24.42 -5.42 -9.72
C ILE A 72 -23.11 -4.69 -9.35
N ILE A 73 -22.75 -4.69 -8.06
CA ILE A 73 -21.52 -4.08 -7.55
C ILE A 73 -20.30 -4.72 -8.23
N PHE A 74 -20.24 -6.05 -8.35
CA PHE A 74 -19.14 -6.72 -9.02
C PHE A 74 -19.03 -6.36 -10.51
N GLN A 75 -20.15 -6.24 -11.23
CA GLN A 75 -20.13 -5.83 -12.64
C GLN A 75 -19.61 -4.41 -12.83
N THR A 76 -19.97 -3.48 -11.93
CA THR A 76 -19.47 -2.10 -11.97
C THR A 76 -17.97 -2.05 -11.61
N CYS A 77 -17.52 -2.78 -10.59
CA CYS A 77 -16.09 -2.93 -10.28
C CYS A 77 -15.29 -3.51 -11.46
N ARG A 78 -15.81 -4.52 -12.14
CA ARG A 78 -15.20 -5.10 -13.34
C ARG A 78 -15.03 -4.06 -14.44
N THR A 79 -16.04 -3.23 -14.67
CA THR A 79 -15.99 -2.18 -15.70
C THR A 79 -14.90 -1.14 -15.35
N TYR A 80 -14.83 -0.73 -14.08
CA TYR A 80 -13.79 0.15 -13.58
C TYR A 80 -12.39 -0.45 -13.77
N LEU A 81 -12.16 -1.70 -13.36
CA LEU A 81 -10.86 -2.38 -13.51
C LEU A 81 -10.41 -2.47 -14.98
N LEU A 82 -11.32 -2.80 -15.91
CA LEU A 82 -11.00 -2.84 -17.34
C LEU A 82 -10.54 -1.47 -17.88
N GLN A 83 -11.11 -0.38 -17.37
CA GLN A 83 -10.66 0.97 -17.71
C GLN A 83 -9.24 1.24 -17.17
N GLN A 84 -8.95 0.84 -15.92
CA GLN A 84 -7.62 0.98 -15.35
C GLN A 84 -6.59 0.13 -16.09
N GLY A 85 -6.94 -1.10 -16.51
CA GLY A 85 -6.08 -1.95 -17.32
C GLY A 85 -5.63 -1.30 -18.63
N LYS A 86 -6.54 -0.60 -19.32
CA LYS A 86 -6.19 0.15 -20.55
C LYS A 86 -5.17 1.26 -20.27
N PHE A 87 -5.32 1.97 -19.16
CA PHE A 87 -4.38 3.01 -18.77
C PHE A 87 -3.01 2.44 -18.42
N LEU A 88 -2.96 1.32 -17.70
CA LEU A 88 -1.70 0.62 -17.37
C LEU A 88 -0.92 0.20 -18.62
N VAL A 89 -1.59 -0.22 -19.70
CA VAL A 89 -0.93 -0.51 -20.97
C VAL A 89 -0.25 0.74 -21.55
N ILE A 90 -0.91 1.90 -21.48
CA ILE A 90 -0.31 3.18 -21.95
C ILE A 90 0.91 3.52 -21.11
N LEU A 91 0.81 3.41 -19.78
CA LEU A 91 1.93 3.66 -18.87
C LEU A 91 3.10 2.69 -19.12
N PHE A 92 2.80 1.41 -19.34
CA PHE A 92 3.83 0.43 -19.69
C PHE A 92 4.58 0.81 -20.96
N ILE A 93 3.89 1.29 -22.00
CA ILE A 93 4.56 1.72 -23.24
C ILE A 93 5.54 2.87 -22.95
N ILE A 94 5.14 3.87 -22.15
CA ILE A 94 5.99 5.01 -21.81
C ILE A 94 7.23 4.55 -21.02
N VAL A 95 7.03 3.79 -19.95
CA VAL A 95 8.12 3.29 -19.10
C VAL A 95 8.97 2.26 -19.84
N GLY A 96 8.35 1.42 -20.67
CA GLY A 96 9.05 0.45 -21.51
C GLY A 96 10.01 1.09 -22.50
N ILE A 97 9.64 2.24 -23.07
CA ILE A 97 10.56 3.02 -23.93
C ILE A 97 11.78 3.48 -23.11
N ILE A 98 11.59 3.98 -21.90
CA ILE A 98 12.68 4.44 -21.03
C ILE A 98 13.58 3.28 -20.60
N ILE A 99 13.00 2.15 -20.21
CA ILE A 99 13.74 0.92 -19.87
C ILE A 99 14.54 0.44 -21.08
N SER A 100 13.93 0.42 -22.28
CA SER A 100 14.61 0.00 -23.51
C SER A 100 15.75 0.95 -23.89
N PHE A 101 15.57 2.24 -23.72
CA PHE A 101 16.61 3.25 -23.93
C PHE A 101 17.77 3.06 -22.94
N TYR A 102 17.45 2.89 -21.65
CA TYR A 102 18.47 2.72 -20.63
C TYR A 102 19.26 1.42 -20.80
N PHE A 103 18.59 0.28 -20.77
CA PHE A 103 19.27 -1.02 -20.85
C PHE A 103 19.83 -1.32 -22.26
N GLY A 104 19.08 -0.97 -23.32
CA GLY A 104 19.49 -1.26 -24.68
C GLY A 104 20.56 -0.32 -25.23
N TYR A 105 20.37 1.00 -25.07
CA TYR A 105 21.29 1.99 -25.65
C TYR A 105 22.39 2.38 -24.67
N LEU A 106 22.10 2.77 -23.43
CA LEU A 106 23.10 3.27 -22.50
C LEU A 106 23.92 2.17 -21.83
N GLN A 107 23.31 1.01 -21.53
CA GLN A 107 23.98 -0.13 -20.88
C GLN A 107 24.46 -1.20 -21.88
N HIS A 108 24.17 -1.03 -23.18
CA HIS A 108 24.54 -1.96 -24.24
C HIS A 108 24.15 -3.41 -23.99
N SER A 109 23.05 -3.62 -23.27
CA SER A 109 22.50 -4.97 -23.03
C SER A 109 22.05 -5.63 -24.33
N THR A 110 22.11 -6.96 -24.37
CA THR A 110 21.59 -7.69 -25.54
C THR A 110 20.08 -7.47 -25.71
N ILE A 111 19.57 -7.61 -26.92
CA ILE A 111 18.12 -7.54 -27.20
C ILE A 111 17.36 -8.53 -26.33
N GLY A 112 17.88 -9.75 -26.14
CA GLY A 112 17.30 -10.77 -25.27
C GLY A 112 17.23 -10.32 -23.81
N GLY A 113 18.27 -9.64 -23.29
CA GLY A 113 18.29 -9.09 -21.94
C GLY A 113 17.24 -7.99 -21.75
N VAL A 114 17.15 -7.05 -22.71
CA VAL A 114 16.12 -5.99 -22.67
C VAL A 114 14.70 -6.57 -22.68
N LEU A 115 14.43 -7.55 -23.56
CA LEU A 115 13.13 -8.22 -23.62
C LEU A 115 12.81 -8.95 -22.32
N LEU A 116 13.81 -9.57 -21.69
CA LEU A 116 13.63 -10.24 -20.40
C LEU A 116 13.27 -9.25 -19.29
N ILE A 117 13.93 -8.08 -19.21
CA ILE A 117 13.63 -7.03 -18.24
C ILE A 117 12.21 -6.47 -18.47
N LEU A 118 11.85 -6.20 -19.72
CA LEU A 118 10.48 -5.78 -20.07
C LEU A 118 9.44 -6.83 -19.71
N LEU A 119 9.75 -8.12 -19.88
CA LEU A 119 8.88 -9.21 -19.46
C LEU A 119 8.64 -9.18 -17.95
N TRP A 120 9.68 -9.00 -17.13
CA TRP A 120 9.53 -8.90 -15.69
C TRP A 120 8.79 -7.63 -15.27
N THR A 121 8.95 -6.52 -15.98
CA THR A 121 8.14 -5.30 -15.77
C THR A 121 6.66 -5.56 -16.05
N ILE A 122 6.33 -6.28 -17.13
CA ILE A 122 4.95 -6.70 -17.41
C ILE A 122 4.42 -7.62 -16.30
N ILE A 123 5.22 -8.59 -15.84
CA ILE A 123 4.83 -9.49 -14.75
C ILE A 123 4.57 -8.71 -13.46
N GLY A 124 5.36 -7.67 -13.15
CA GLY A 124 5.13 -6.80 -12.01
C GLY A 124 3.80 -6.03 -12.11
N ILE A 125 3.52 -5.40 -13.25
CA ILE A 125 2.23 -4.72 -13.51
C ILE A 125 1.06 -5.70 -13.41
N MET A 126 1.18 -6.86 -14.06
CA MET A 126 0.15 -7.90 -14.04
C MET A 126 -0.04 -8.49 -12.64
N GLY A 127 1.03 -8.58 -11.83
CA GLY A 127 0.97 -8.97 -10.44
C GLY A 127 0.06 -8.02 -9.65
N SER A 128 0.37 -6.72 -9.62
CA SER A 128 -0.44 -5.71 -8.95
C SER A 128 -1.89 -5.71 -9.43
N TYR A 129 -2.12 -5.80 -10.75
CA TYR A 129 -3.46 -5.84 -11.33
C TYR A 129 -4.23 -7.11 -10.96
N SER A 130 -3.58 -8.28 -11.00
CA SER A 130 -4.22 -9.57 -10.73
C SER A 130 -4.60 -9.73 -9.26
N VAL A 131 -3.74 -9.28 -8.33
CA VAL A 131 -4.05 -9.32 -6.90
C VAL A 131 -5.17 -8.34 -6.53
N ALA A 132 -5.23 -7.16 -7.18
CA ALA A 132 -6.34 -6.24 -7.03
C ALA A 132 -7.66 -6.87 -7.54
N TRP A 133 -7.63 -7.50 -8.71
CA TRP A 133 -8.80 -8.23 -9.24
C TRP A 133 -9.25 -9.34 -8.29
N PHE A 134 -8.32 -10.13 -7.77
CA PHE A 134 -8.62 -11.21 -6.81
C PHE A 134 -9.24 -10.66 -5.53
N GLY A 135 -8.69 -9.58 -4.95
CA GLY A 135 -9.21 -8.93 -3.75
C GLY A 135 -10.63 -8.40 -3.94
N ILE A 136 -10.87 -7.65 -5.02
CA ILE A 136 -12.20 -7.15 -5.37
C ILE A 136 -13.21 -8.31 -5.53
N ARG A 137 -12.81 -9.38 -6.20
CA ARG A 137 -13.68 -10.54 -6.36
C ARG A 137 -13.97 -11.23 -5.03
N MET A 138 -12.97 -11.35 -4.17
CA MET A 138 -13.13 -11.96 -2.84
C MET A 138 -14.05 -11.12 -1.95
N ASN A 139 -13.84 -9.81 -1.90
CA ASN A 139 -14.64 -8.89 -1.08
C ASN A 139 -16.11 -8.88 -1.53
N THR A 140 -16.37 -8.75 -2.84
CA THR A 140 -17.74 -8.79 -3.38
C THR A 140 -18.46 -10.13 -3.14
N LEU A 141 -17.73 -11.23 -2.94
CA LEU A 141 -18.31 -12.50 -2.50
C LEU A 141 -18.60 -12.48 -1.00
N ALA A 142 -17.68 -11.97 -0.19
CA ALA A 142 -17.77 -11.98 1.26
C ALA A 142 -18.87 -11.05 1.77
N ASN A 143 -19.03 -9.84 1.22
CA ASN A 143 -20.01 -8.84 1.61
C ASN A 143 -21.43 -9.42 1.70
N SER A 144 -21.93 -10.03 0.63
CA SER A 144 -23.30 -10.59 0.59
C SER A 144 -23.50 -11.78 1.54
N ARG A 145 -22.44 -12.58 1.77
CA ARG A 145 -22.48 -13.69 2.72
C ARG A 145 -22.49 -13.20 4.16
N MET A 146 -21.73 -12.14 4.42
CA MET A 146 -21.71 -11.50 5.73
C MET A 146 -23.05 -10.80 6.02
N ALA A 147 -23.59 -10.03 5.06
CA ALA A 147 -24.89 -9.39 5.16
C ALA A 147 -26.00 -10.40 5.48
N PHE A 148 -26.00 -11.58 4.85
CA PHE A 148 -26.97 -12.62 5.12
C PHE A 148 -26.72 -13.32 6.47
N ALA A 149 -25.45 -13.59 6.81
CA ALA A 149 -25.10 -14.26 8.06
C ALA A 149 -25.44 -13.42 9.30
N SER A 150 -25.57 -12.10 9.18
CA SER A 150 -25.99 -11.24 10.29
C SER A 150 -27.36 -11.60 10.84
N LEU A 151 -28.26 -12.11 9.99
CA LEU A 151 -29.62 -12.54 10.35
C LEU A 151 -29.65 -13.79 11.25
N GLU A 152 -28.54 -14.56 11.32
CA GLU A 152 -28.50 -15.84 12.08
C GLU A 152 -28.24 -15.67 13.59
N ARG A 153 -27.99 -14.47 14.11
CA ARG A 153 -27.61 -14.20 15.52
C ARG A 153 -26.33 -14.95 15.96
N LYS A 154 -25.36 -15.11 15.06
CA LYS A 154 -24.09 -15.80 15.33
C LYS A 154 -22.91 -14.87 15.12
N PRO A 155 -22.52 -14.02 16.10
CA PRO A 155 -21.49 -13.02 15.92
C PRO A 155 -20.13 -13.61 15.54
N LEU A 156 -19.79 -14.82 16.02
CA LEU A 156 -18.56 -15.51 15.63
C LEU A 156 -18.53 -15.86 14.12
N LYS A 157 -19.69 -16.14 13.50
CA LYS A 157 -19.76 -16.36 12.04
C LYS A 157 -19.49 -15.07 11.27
N LEU A 158 -20.01 -13.95 11.75
CA LEU A 158 -19.78 -12.62 11.21
C LEU A 158 -18.30 -12.21 11.28
N LEU A 159 -17.60 -12.47 12.39
CA LEU A 159 -16.16 -12.29 12.50
C LEU A 159 -15.39 -13.14 11.48
N ASN A 160 -15.79 -14.40 11.30
CA ASN A 160 -15.02 -15.34 10.50
C ASN A 160 -15.12 -15.10 8.99
N ILE A 161 -16.23 -14.56 8.46
CA ILE A 161 -16.40 -14.37 7.01
C ILE A 161 -15.40 -13.35 6.45
N PRO A 162 -15.32 -12.10 6.95
CA PRO A 162 -14.35 -11.13 6.47
C PRO A 162 -12.92 -11.53 6.80
N LEU A 163 -12.67 -12.21 7.93
CA LEU A 163 -11.34 -12.69 8.29
C LEU A 163 -10.87 -13.84 7.38
N ASP A 164 -11.73 -14.79 7.02
CA ASP A 164 -11.44 -15.85 6.03
C ASP A 164 -11.16 -15.23 4.66
N ALA A 165 -11.90 -14.16 4.27
CA ALA A 165 -11.69 -13.41 3.04
C ALA A 165 -10.34 -12.68 3.05
N GLY A 166 -10.05 -11.94 4.10
CA GLY A 166 -8.80 -11.21 4.25
C GLY A 166 -7.57 -12.13 4.27
N MET A 167 -7.64 -13.27 4.99
CA MET A 167 -6.56 -14.27 4.98
C MET A 167 -6.39 -14.95 3.63
N SER A 168 -7.48 -15.15 2.87
CA SER A 168 -7.38 -15.61 1.47
C SER A 168 -6.59 -14.64 0.62
N ILE A 169 -6.90 -13.34 0.72
CA ILE A 169 -6.23 -12.26 -0.01
C ILE A 169 -4.76 -12.16 0.42
N GLY A 170 -4.49 -12.03 1.72
CA GLY A 170 -3.15 -11.78 2.26
C GLY A 170 -2.17 -12.92 1.95
N VAL A 171 -2.58 -14.17 2.17
CA VAL A 171 -1.70 -15.33 1.90
C VAL A 171 -1.51 -15.53 0.39
N MET A 172 -2.56 -15.37 -0.43
CA MET A 172 -2.47 -15.49 -1.89
C MET A 172 -1.49 -14.46 -2.45
N LEU A 173 -1.65 -13.19 -2.08
CA LEU A 173 -0.84 -12.07 -2.55
C LEU A 173 0.64 -12.29 -2.22
N ILE A 174 0.96 -12.55 -0.96
CA ILE A 174 2.35 -12.75 -0.51
C ILE A 174 2.96 -13.99 -1.17
N SER A 175 2.17 -15.04 -1.40
CA SER A 175 2.65 -16.23 -2.10
C SER A 175 2.94 -15.96 -3.57
N VAL A 176 2.11 -15.18 -4.27
CA VAL A 176 2.34 -14.77 -5.67
C VAL A 176 3.58 -13.88 -5.79
N GLU A 177 3.76 -12.94 -4.87
CA GLU A 177 4.94 -12.08 -4.84
C GLU A 177 6.21 -12.90 -4.59
N LEU A 178 6.23 -13.71 -3.54
CA LEU A 178 7.41 -14.47 -3.15
C LEU A 178 7.79 -15.54 -4.20
N ILE A 179 6.82 -16.23 -4.84
CA ILE A 179 7.13 -17.18 -5.91
C ILE A 179 7.78 -16.46 -7.09
N THR A 180 7.33 -15.25 -7.44
CA THR A 180 7.90 -14.47 -8.53
C THR A 180 9.34 -14.08 -8.22
N MET A 181 9.63 -13.57 -7.01
CA MET A 181 11.00 -13.27 -6.60
C MET A 181 11.91 -14.50 -6.53
N LEU A 182 11.40 -15.64 -6.04
CA LEU A 182 12.15 -16.90 -6.02
C LEU A 182 12.44 -17.42 -7.44
N VAL A 183 11.51 -17.24 -8.37
CA VAL A 183 11.73 -17.60 -9.78
C VAL A 183 12.83 -16.72 -10.39
N ILE A 184 12.84 -15.42 -10.12
CA ILE A 184 13.93 -14.54 -10.58
C ILE A 184 15.26 -15.01 -9.99
N LEU A 185 15.30 -15.26 -8.68
CA LEU A 185 16.53 -15.65 -7.97
C LEU A 185 17.08 -17.01 -8.43
N LEU A 186 16.23 -17.99 -8.68
CA LEU A 186 16.66 -19.37 -8.94
C LEU A 186 16.85 -19.69 -10.42
N PHE A 187 16.07 -19.07 -11.32
CA PHE A 187 15.99 -19.52 -12.72
C PHE A 187 16.42 -18.48 -13.76
N VAL A 188 16.45 -17.17 -13.40
CA VAL A 188 16.92 -16.13 -14.34
C VAL A 188 18.46 -16.18 -14.39
N PRO A 189 19.08 -16.07 -15.60
CA PRO A 189 20.53 -15.98 -15.71
C PRO A 189 21.11 -14.88 -14.83
N ARG A 190 22.21 -15.15 -14.13
CA ARG A 190 22.79 -14.29 -13.11
C ARG A 190 23.10 -12.86 -13.59
N GLU A 191 23.52 -12.74 -14.84
CA GLU A 191 23.79 -11.46 -15.49
C GLU A 191 22.57 -10.58 -15.67
N TYR A 192 21.35 -11.16 -15.68
CA TYR A 192 20.08 -10.42 -15.84
C TYR A 192 19.22 -10.43 -14.59
N ALA A 193 19.57 -11.21 -13.55
CA ALA A 193 18.74 -11.36 -12.38
C ALA A 193 18.52 -10.05 -11.62
N GLY A 194 19.58 -9.25 -11.41
CA GLY A 194 19.48 -7.94 -10.76
C GLY A 194 18.58 -6.99 -11.55
N ALA A 195 18.82 -6.83 -12.84
CA ALA A 195 17.98 -6.00 -13.71
C ALA A 195 16.52 -6.51 -13.79
N SER A 196 16.31 -7.83 -13.69
CA SER A 196 14.96 -8.44 -13.62
C SER A 196 14.24 -8.09 -12.33
N PHE A 197 14.91 -8.09 -11.17
CA PHE A 197 14.36 -7.60 -9.92
C PHE A 197 13.94 -6.14 -10.00
N VAL A 198 14.80 -5.28 -10.57
CA VAL A 198 14.49 -3.86 -10.75
C VAL A 198 13.31 -3.68 -11.72
N GLY A 199 13.30 -4.38 -12.86
CA GLY A 199 12.18 -4.34 -13.81
C GLY A 199 10.86 -4.79 -13.18
N PHE A 200 10.87 -5.87 -12.42
CA PHE A 200 9.72 -6.37 -11.68
C PHE A 200 9.21 -5.34 -10.67
N ALA A 201 10.09 -4.75 -9.85
CA ALA A 201 9.73 -3.74 -8.85
C ALA A 201 9.19 -2.45 -9.50
N ILE A 202 9.76 -1.98 -10.62
CA ILE A 202 9.20 -0.86 -11.39
C ILE A 202 7.79 -1.18 -11.88
N GLY A 203 7.57 -2.40 -12.37
CA GLY A 203 6.25 -2.85 -12.82
C GLY A 203 5.21 -2.88 -11.71
N GLU A 204 5.57 -3.44 -10.55
CA GLU A 204 4.69 -3.46 -9.36
C GLU A 204 4.33 -2.05 -8.93
N SER A 205 5.33 -1.18 -8.82
CA SER A 205 5.15 0.20 -8.35
C SER A 205 4.32 1.03 -9.32
N LEU A 206 4.49 0.83 -10.61
CA LEU A 206 3.68 1.47 -11.65
C LEU A 206 2.22 1.01 -11.56
N GLY A 207 2.00 -0.29 -11.43
CA GLY A 207 0.67 -0.89 -11.31
C GLY A 207 -0.06 -0.41 -10.06
N ALA A 208 0.60 -0.49 -8.90
CA ALA A 208 0.04 -0.08 -7.61
C ALA A 208 -0.26 1.41 -7.56
N SER A 209 0.67 2.28 -8.01
CA SER A 209 0.48 3.74 -8.02
C SER A 209 -0.72 4.16 -8.85
N ALA A 210 -0.86 3.64 -10.06
CA ALA A 210 -1.97 3.98 -10.95
C ALA A 210 -3.31 3.51 -10.37
N LEU A 211 -3.38 2.26 -9.90
CA LEU A 211 -4.59 1.69 -9.31
C LEU A 211 -4.98 2.42 -8.02
N ARG A 212 -4.00 2.78 -7.18
CA ARG A 212 -4.25 3.42 -5.88
C ARG A 212 -4.74 4.85 -6.01
N ILE A 213 -4.10 5.67 -6.87
CA ILE A 213 -4.52 7.05 -7.10
C ILE A 213 -5.92 7.08 -7.71
N ALA A 214 -6.16 6.28 -8.75
CA ALA A 214 -7.47 6.25 -9.40
C ALA A 214 -8.55 5.69 -8.47
N GLY A 215 -8.26 4.59 -7.74
CA GLY A 215 -9.17 3.97 -6.79
C GLY A 215 -9.57 4.90 -5.66
N GLY A 216 -8.58 5.55 -5.02
CA GLY A 216 -8.82 6.48 -3.92
C GLY A 216 -9.62 7.73 -4.35
N ILE A 217 -9.36 8.28 -5.54
CA ILE A 217 -10.17 9.40 -6.06
C ILE A 217 -11.60 8.93 -6.37
N PHE A 218 -11.75 7.76 -7.00
CA PHE A 218 -13.05 7.23 -7.38
C PHE A 218 -13.95 6.97 -6.17
N THR A 219 -13.45 6.23 -5.17
CA THR A 219 -14.24 5.85 -4.00
C THR A 219 -14.72 7.10 -3.25
N LYS A 220 -13.86 8.10 -3.06
CA LYS A 220 -14.23 9.27 -2.28
C LYS A 220 -15.06 10.32 -3.06
N ILE A 221 -15.04 10.30 -4.38
CA ILE A 221 -16.05 11.02 -5.17
C ILE A 221 -17.44 10.42 -4.95
N ALA A 222 -17.55 9.10 -4.95
CA ALA A 222 -18.80 8.39 -4.82
C ALA A 222 -19.38 8.48 -3.40
N ASP A 223 -18.55 8.26 -2.39
CA ASP A 223 -18.86 8.33 -0.98
C ASP A 223 -19.37 9.74 -0.59
N ILE A 224 -18.56 10.78 -0.82
CA ILE A 224 -18.99 12.17 -0.54
C ILE A 224 -20.29 12.53 -1.30
N ALA A 225 -20.46 12.07 -2.54
CA ALA A 225 -21.66 12.36 -3.31
C ALA A 225 -22.88 11.62 -2.75
N SER A 226 -22.70 10.41 -2.22
CA SER A 226 -23.75 9.65 -1.54
C SER A 226 -24.10 10.28 -0.19
N ASP A 227 -23.10 10.56 0.64
CA ASP A 227 -23.26 11.07 2.00
C ASP A 227 -23.87 12.47 2.07
N LEU A 228 -23.50 13.36 1.17
CA LEU A 228 -24.11 14.71 1.12
C LEU A 228 -25.63 14.66 0.88
N MET A 229 -26.17 13.59 0.31
CA MET A 229 -27.62 13.44 0.15
C MET A 229 -28.35 13.21 1.48
N LYS A 230 -27.66 12.63 2.49
CA LYS A 230 -28.19 12.51 3.85
C LYS A 230 -28.55 13.90 4.41
N ILE A 231 -27.65 14.86 4.22
CA ILE A 231 -27.85 16.22 4.73
C ILE A 231 -28.84 17.00 3.83
N VAL A 232 -28.69 16.91 2.50
CA VAL A 232 -29.48 17.71 1.53
C VAL A 232 -30.95 17.33 1.52
N PHE A 233 -31.26 16.02 1.62
CA PHE A 233 -32.62 15.49 1.51
C PHE A 233 -33.12 14.85 2.81
N ASN A 234 -32.31 14.85 3.86
CA ASN A 234 -32.63 14.20 5.14
C ASN A 234 -33.08 12.73 4.96
N ILE A 235 -32.35 11.97 4.10
CA ILE A 235 -32.58 10.56 3.86
C ILE A 235 -31.62 9.70 4.69
N LYS A 236 -31.96 8.40 4.83
CA LYS A 236 -31.08 7.46 5.52
C LYS A 236 -29.77 7.22 4.77
N GLU A 237 -28.76 6.78 5.49
CA GLU A 237 -27.56 6.18 4.91
C GLU A 237 -27.96 4.99 4.05
N ASP A 238 -27.27 4.80 2.93
CA ASP A 238 -27.57 3.72 1.97
C ASP A 238 -29.02 3.65 1.49
N ASP A 239 -29.73 4.80 1.45
CA ASP A 239 -31.11 4.82 0.95
C ASP A 239 -31.16 4.29 -0.51
N PRO A 240 -31.89 3.20 -0.77
CA PRO A 240 -31.90 2.57 -2.08
C PRO A 240 -32.39 3.46 -3.22
N ARG A 241 -33.05 4.58 -2.92
CA ARG A 241 -33.47 5.59 -3.89
C ARG A 241 -32.36 6.54 -4.31
N ASN A 242 -31.26 6.59 -3.53
CA ASN A 242 -30.08 7.37 -3.86
C ASN A 242 -29.22 6.62 -4.91
N PRO A 243 -29.10 7.11 -6.16
CA PRO A 243 -28.29 6.44 -7.18
C PRO A 243 -26.78 6.50 -6.90
N GLY A 244 -26.34 7.27 -5.89
CA GLY A 244 -24.95 7.34 -5.43
C GLY A 244 -24.50 6.09 -4.71
N VAL A 245 -25.38 5.39 -3.97
CA VAL A 245 -25.00 4.26 -3.11
C VAL A 245 -24.36 3.09 -3.88
N ILE A 246 -24.81 2.76 -5.07
CA ILE A 246 -24.15 1.73 -5.92
C ILE A 246 -22.76 2.18 -6.36
N ALA A 247 -22.57 3.49 -6.61
CA ALA A 247 -21.25 4.01 -6.96
C ALA A 247 -20.30 3.97 -5.75
N ASP A 248 -20.82 4.26 -4.58
CA ASP A 248 -20.14 4.18 -3.30
C ASP A 248 -19.67 2.75 -3.00
N CYS A 249 -20.57 1.78 -2.95
CA CYS A 249 -20.22 0.36 -2.84
C CYS A 249 -19.24 -0.12 -3.91
N THR A 250 -19.31 0.44 -5.14
CA THR A 250 -18.34 0.14 -6.20
C THR A 250 -16.98 0.73 -5.85
N GLY A 251 -16.94 1.94 -5.29
CA GLY A 251 -15.76 2.63 -4.83
C GLY A 251 -15.02 1.85 -3.76
N ASP A 252 -15.73 1.47 -2.70
CA ASP A 252 -15.16 0.72 -1.59
C ASP A 252 -14.59 -0.63 -2.03
N ASN A 253 -15.34 -1.37 -2.86
CA ASN A 253 -14.84 -2.64 -3.38
C ASN A 253 -13.69 -2.47 -4.39
N ALA A 254 -13.70 -1.44 -5.24
CA ALA A 254 -12.70 -1.24 -6.29
C ALA A 254 -11.57 -0.30 -5.89
N GLY A 255 -11.81 0.64 -4.97
CA GLY A 255 -10.84 1.62 -4.48
C GLY A 255 -10.12 1.14 -3.22
N ASP A 256 -10.89 0.82 -2.18
CA ASP A 256 -10.32 0.47 -0.87
C ASP A 256 -9.70 -0.92 -0.85
N SER A 257 -10.21 -1.87 -1.67
CA SER A 257 -9.57 -3.18 -1.83
C SER A 257 -8.19 -3.12 -2.52
N VAL A 258 -7.89 -2.06 -3.28
CA VAL A 258 -6.57 -1.89 -3.92
C VAL A 258 -5.47 -1.63 -2.89
N GLY A 259 -5.79 -1.01 -1.74
CA GLY A 259 -4.83 -0.80 -0.66
C GLY A 259 -4.21 -2.09 -0.14
N PRO A 260 -4.98 -2.97 0.48
CA PRO A 260 -4.44 -4.22 0.98
C PRO A 260 -3.92 -5.15 -0.12
N THR A 261 -4.34 -4.98 -1.38
CA THR A 261 -3.93 -5.84 -2.50
C THR A 261 -2.74 -5.29 -3.28
N ALA A 262 -2.95 -4.40 -4.25
CA ALA A 262 -1.88 -3.94 -5.13
C ALA A 262 -0.78 -3.17 -4.40
N ASP A 263 -1.15 -2.31 -3.43
CA ASP A 263 -0.19 -1.56 -2.60
C ASP A 263 0.55 -2.50 -1.63
N GLY A 264 -0.14 -3.48 -1.04
CA GLY A 264 0.48 -4.56 -0.28
C GLY A 264 1.49 -5.34 -1.13
N PHE A 265 1.09 -5.80 -2.32
CA PHE A 265 1.94 -6.54 -3.25
C PHE A 265 3.23 -5.76 -3.57
N GLU A 266 3.11 -4.50 -4.01
CA GLU A 266 4.23 -3.60 -4.26
C GLU A 266 5.12 -3.40 -3.02
N THR A 267 4.52 -3.20 -1.83
CA THR A 267 5.29 -2.93 -0.60
C THR A 267 6.22 -4.09 -0.28
N TYR A 268 5.75 -5.33 -0.49
CA TYR A 268 6.56 -6.54 -0.27
C TYR A 268 7.65 -6.69 -1.33
N GLY A 269 7.35 -6.50 -2.60
CA GLY A 269 8.29 -6.63 -3.70
C GLY A 269 9.39 -5.58 -3.63
N VAL A 270 9.02 -4.31 -3.61
CA VAL A 270 9.98 -3.18 -3.61
C VAL A 270 10.89 -3.20 -2.38
N THR A 271 10.36 -3.49 -1.16
CA THR A 271 11.21 -3.59 0.03
C THR A 271 12.21 -4.74 -0.06
N GLY A 272 11.81 -5.86 -0.66
CA GLY A 272 12.70 -6.99 -0.90
C GLY A 272 13.80 -6.66 -1.90
N VAL A 273 13.44 -6.05 -3.02
CA VAL A 273 14.40 -5.62 -4.03
C VAL A 273 15.38 -4.58 -3.45
N ALA A 274 14.91 -3.64 -2.63
CA ALA A 274 15.77 -2.67 -1.93
C ALA A 274 16.84 -3.34 -1.07
N LEU A 275 16.47 -4.36 -0.29
CA LEU A 275 17.42 -5.11 0.54
C LEU A 275 18.38 -5.97 -0.29
N ILE A 276 17.89 -6.64 -1.33
CA ILE A 276 18.73 -7.42 -2.24
C ILE A 276 19.79 -6.52 -2.88
N THR A 277 19.35 -5.38 -3.42
CA THR A 277 20.23 -4.38 -4.04
C THR A 277 21.28 -3.87 -3.04
N PHE A 278 20.84 -3.53 -1.83
CA PHE A 278 21.75 -3.02 -0.79
C PHE A 278 22.80 -4.08 -0.39
N ILE A 279 22.40 -5.34 -0.18
CA ILE A 279 23.34 -6.42 0.15
C ILE A 279 24.38 -6.58 -0.95
N VAL A 280 23.98 -6.61 -2.21
CA VAL A 280 24.91 -6.80 -3.33
C VAL A 280 25.88 -5.63 -3.49
N LEU A 281 25.45 -4.40 -3.16
CA LEU A 281 26.29 -3.18 -3.25
C LEU A 281 27.16 -2.95 -1.99
N ALA A 282 26.68 -3.30 -0.82
CA ALA A 282 27.30 -2.95 0.45
C ALA A 282 28.17 -4.05 1.06
N VAL A 283 27.94 -5.31 0.70
CA VAL A 283 28.72 -6.46 1.18
C VAL A 283 29.76 -6.83 0.16
N SER A 284 31.04 -6.81 0.53
CA SER A 284 32.14 -7.03 -0.43
C SER A 284 32.37 -8.52 -0.75
N ASP A 285 32.11 -9.41 0.21
CA ASP A 285 32.32 -10.84 0.04
C ASP A 285 31.07 -11.50 -0.56
N VAL A 286 31.23 -12.12 -1.73
CA VAL A 286 30.18 -12.80 -2.48
C VAL A 286 29.53 -13.93 -1.68
N MET A 287 30.29 -14.64 -0.84
CA MET A 287 29.77 -15.74 -0.01
C MET A 287 28.86 -15.19 1.08
N TYR A 288 29.22 -14.08 1.72
CA TYR A 288 28.35 -13.41 2.70
C TYR A 288 27.07 -12.87 2.05
N GLN A 289 27.15 -12.35 0.80
CA GLN A 289 25.97 -11.96 0.05
C GLN A 289 24.98 -13.13 -0.10
N THR A 290 25.45 -14.31 -0.52
CA THR A 290 24.57 -15.48 -0.72
C THR A 290 23.91 -15.94 0.57
N GLU A 291 24.62 -15.94 1.68
CA GLU A 291 24.08 -16.33 2.97
C GLU A 291 23.02 -15.34 3.48
N LEU A 292 23.26 -14.03 3.37
CA LEU A 292 22.30 -13.00 3.73
C LEU A 292 21.05 -13.03 2.84
N LEU A 293 21.21 -13.22 1.52
CA LEU A 293 20.09 -13.36 0.60
C LEU A 293 19.24 -14.59 0.96
N THR A 294 19.89 -15.73 1.18
CA THR A 294 19.18 -16.96 1.58
C THR A 294 18.44 -16.78 2.90
N TRP A 295 19.06 -16.09 3.86
CA TRP A 295 18.43 -15.81 5.15
C TRP A 295 17.19 -14.91 4.98
N ILE A 296 17.26 -13.82 4.21
CA ILE A 296 16.12 -12.93 3.96
C ILE A 296 14.96 -13.68 3.29
N PHE A 297 15.23 -14.47 2.27
CA PHE A 297 14.18 -15.25 1.60
C PHE A 297 13.57 -16.30 2.54
N THR A 298 14.38 -16.90 3.41
CA THR A 298 13.87 -17.84 4.43
C THR A 298 12.94 -17.14 5.42
N MET A 299 13.26 -15.93 5.87
CA MET A 299 12.35 -15.15 6.72
C MET A 299 11.01 -14.89 6.05
N ARG A 300 10.99 -14.61 4.74
CA ARG A 300 9.74 -14.44 3.97
C ARG A 300 8.93 -15.72 3.84
N ILE A 301 9.60 -16.85 3.64
CA ILE A 301 8.94 -18.16 3.59
C ILE A 301 8.27 -18.47 4.95
N LEU A 302 8.98 -18.23 6.04
CA LEU A 302 8.47 -18.43 7.40
C LEU A 302 7.26 -17.54 7.72
N MET A 303 7.23 -16.33 7.21
CA MET A 303 6.11 -15.41 7.39
C MET A 303 4.77 -16.00 6.88
N ILE A 304 4.77 -16.73 5.76
CA ILE A 304 3.56 -17.41 5.26
C ILE A 304 3.12 -18.48 6.27
N ILE A 305 4.05 -19.28 6.76
CA ILE A 305 3.77 -20.37 7.70
C ILE A 305 3.25 -19.83 9.02
N THR A 306 3.94 -18.84 9.61
CA THR A 306 3.56 -18.25 10.90
C THR A 306 2.20 -17.54 10.82
N SER A 307 1.89 -16.87 9.72
CA SER A 307 0.60 -16.22 9.51
C SER A 307 -0.55 -17.22 9.42
N ILE A 308 -0.39 -18.31 8.69
CA ILE A 308 -1.40 -19.37 8.60
C ILE A 308 -1.60 -20.04 9.96
N LEU A 309 -0.51 -20.32 10.69
CA LEU A 309 -0.57 -20.91 12.01
C LEU A 309 -1.28 -19.98 13.01
N SER A 310 -0.92 -18.71 13.04
CA SER A 310 -1.55 -17.68 13.89
C SER A 310 -3.04 -17.55 13.63
N PHE A 311 -3.44 -17.57 12.36
CA PHE A 311 -4.85 -17.56 11.98
C PHE A 311 -5.63 -18.74 12.55
N TRP A 312 -5.08 -19.96 12.47
CA TRP A 312 -5.75 -21.15 13.03
C TRP A 312 -5.79 -21.11 14.56
N ILE A 313 -4.71 -20.66 15.22
CA ILE A 313 -4.68 -20.50 16.67
C ILE A 313 -5.72 -19.48 17.11
N ASN A 314 -5.75 -18.30 16.50
CA ASN A 314 -6.73 -17.27 16.83
C ASN A 314 -8.17 -17.73 16.62
N LYS A 315 -8.42 -18.43 15.54
CA LYS A 315 -9.74 -19.00 15.23
C LYS A 315 -10.19 -20.04 16.26
N TYR A 316 -9.26 -20.88 16.71
CA TYR A 316 -9.51 -21.86 17.76
C TYR A 316 -9.81 -21.19 19.10
N LEU A 317 -9.01 -20.20 19.50
CA LEU A 317 -9.22 -19.44 20.74
C LEU A 317 -10.55 -18.66 20.71
N SER A 318 -10.87 -18.02 19.59
CA SER A 318 -12.15 -17.32 19.41
C SER A 318 -13.34 -18.26 19.46
N LYS A 319 -13.21 -19.48 18.93
CA LYS A 319 -14.25 -20.50 19.00
C LYS A 319 -14.50 -20.94 20.46
N ILE A 320 -13.45 -21.18 21.24
CA ILE A 320 -13.61 -21.56 22.67
C ILE A 320 -14.32 -20.46 23.45
N LYS A 321 -13.92 -19.20 23.23
CA LYS A 321 -14.41 -18.09 24.03
C LYS A 321 -15.81 -17.61 23.63
N TYR A 322 -16.15 -17.62 22.34
CA TYR A 322 -17.32 -16.93 21.81
C TYR A 322 -18.34 -17.83 21.09
N SER A 323 -18.19 -19.17 21.11
CA SER A 323 -19.11 -20.07 20.37
C SER A 323 -20.57 -19.97 20.83
N ASN A 324 -20.80 -19.64 22.08
CA ASN A 324 -22.13 -19.54 22.69
C ASN A 324 -22.50 -18.10 23.11
N SER A 325 -21.73 -17.10 22.66
CA SER A 325 -21.99 -15.71 23.00
C SER A 325 -22.90 -15.06 21.95
N ASP A 326 -23.93 -14.35 22.42
CA ASP A 326 -24.77 -13.47 21.59
C ASP A 326 -24.17 -12.09 21.40
N ASP A 327 -23.06 -11.79 22.10
CA ASP A 327 -22.35 -10.52 22.02
C ASP A 327 -20.86 -10.75 21.87
N LEU A 328 -20.21 -9.97 21.00
CA LEU A 328 -18.80 -10.09 20.65
C LEU A 328 -18.22 -8.72 20.36
N ASP A 329 -17.20 -8.35 21.11
CA ASP A 329 -16.34 -7.24 20.73
C ASP A 329 -15.42 -7.71 19.59
N PHE A 330 -15.72 -7.28 18.36
CA PHE A 330 -15.01 -7.72 17.16
C PHE A 330 -13.55 -7.24 17.08
N GLU A 331 -13.17 -6.16 17.80
CA GLU A 331 -11.78 -5.68 17.85
C GLU A 331 -10.86 -6.67 18.56
N VAL A 332 -11.32 -7.34 19.60
CA VAL A 332 -10.49 -8.22 20.45
C VAL A 332 -9.88 -9.39 19.67
N PRO A 333 -10.64 -10.20 18.89
CA PRO A 333 -10.06 -11.29 18.11
C PRO A 333 -9.07 -10.82 17.03
N LEU A 334 -9.29 -9.66 16.43
CA LEU A 334 -8.38 -9.12 15.40
C LEU A 334 -7.09 -8.63 16.04
N THR A 335 -7.18 -7.93 17.19
CA THR A 335 -6.00 -7.53 17.99
C THR A 335 -5.20 -8.75 18.45
N ASN A 336 -5.87 -9.79 18.95
CA ASN A 336 -5.21 -11.04 19.35
C ASN A 336 -4.49 -11.70 18.17
N LEU A 337 -5.08 -11.71 16.97
CA LEU A 337 -4.44 -12.25 15.77
C LEU A 337 -3.13 -11.53 15.46
N VAL A 338 -3.13 -10.19 15.51
CA VAL A 338 -1.92 -9.37 15.28
C VAL A 338 -0.82 -9.72 16.29
N TRP A 339 -1.13 -9.77 17.60
CA TRP A 339 -0.15 -10.08 18.62
C TRP A 339 0.36 -11.53 18.58
N ILE A 340 -0.53 -12.51 18.35
CA ILE A 340 -0.14 -13.92 18.18
C ILE A 340 0.83 -14.04 17.01
N THR A 341 0.54 -13.38 15.89
CA THR A 341 1.38 -13.43 14.69
C THR A 341 2.73 -12.77 14.95
N SER A 342 2.77 -11.61 15.61
CA SER A 342 4.01 -10.93 15.98
C SER A 342 4.91 -11.83 16.84
N ILE A 343 4.36 -12.42 17.89
CA ILE A 343 5.11 -13.30 18.80
C ILE A 343 5.64 -14.54 18.06
N LEU A 344 4.80 -15.21 17.26
CA LEU A 344 5.22 -16.39 16.51
C LEU A 344 6.27 -16.05 15.45
N SER A 345 6.13 -14.89 14.78
CA SER A 345 7.10 -14.41 13.80
C SER A 345 8.47 -14.14 14.45
N ILE A 346 8.49 -13.47 15.61
CA ILE A 346 9.72 -13.23 16.37
C ILE A 346 10.38 -14.54 16.78
N ILE A 347 9.65 -15.45 17.40
CA ILE A 347 10.18 -16.75 17.82
C ILE A 347 10.76 -17.51 16.63
N SER A 348 10.03 -17.56 15.52
CA SER A 348 10.47 -18.23 14.29
C SER A 348 11.72 -17.60 13.69
N THR A 349 11.81 -16.26 13.74
CA THR A 349 12.99 -15.52 13.28
C THR A 349 14.24 -15.91 14.07
N PHE A 350 14.17 -15.94 15.42
CA PHE A 350 15.30 -16.35 16.26
C PHE A 350 15.71 -17.81 16.01
N ILE A 351 14.73 -18.73 15.92
CA ILE A 351 14.99 -20.15 15.65
C ILE A 351 15.65 -20.32 14.29
N ALA A 352 15.08 -19.74 13.22
CA ALA A 352 15.62 -19.91 11.89
C ALA A 352 16.98 -19.24 11.71
N SER A 353 17.19 -18.06 12.29
CA SER A 353 18.50 -17.39 12.27
C SER A 353 19.56 -18.22 13.00
N TYR A 354 19.21 -18.83 14.13
CA TYR A 354 20.14 -19.72 14.86
C TYR A 354 20.56 -20.92 14.02
N PHE A 355 19.62 -21.57 13.30
CA PHE A 355 19.96 -22.74 12.47
C PHE A 355 20.69 -22.38 11.18
N LEU A 356 20.42 -21.21 10.60
CA LEU A 356 21.02 -20.82 9.31
C LEU A 356 22.40 -20.19 9.50
N ILE A 357 22.55 -19.27 10.46
CA ILE A 357 23.73 -18.45 10.63
C ILE A 357 24.21 -18.38 12.11
N GLY A 358 23.73 -19.29 12.96
CA GLY A 358 24.13 -19.38 14.37
C GLY A 358 25.33 -20.29 14.60
N PRO A 359 25.83 -20.35 15.87
CA PRO A 359 26.95 -21.19 16.24
C PRO A 359 26.69 -22.67 15.95
N GLY A 360 27.60 -23.32 15.24
CA GLY A 360 27.49 -24.74 14.83
C GLY A 360 26.80 -24.94 13.46
N SER A 361 26.34 -23.90 12.80
CA SER A 361 25.97 -23.97 11.37
C SER A 361 27.21 -24.00 10.49
N SER A 362 27.07 -24.48 9.25
CA SER A 362 28.16 -24.41 8.25
C SER A 362 28.31 -23.03 7.60
N SER A 363 27.72 -22.01 8.17
CA SER A 363 27.70 -20.62 7.66
C SER A 363 29.06 -19.96 7.87
N LEU A 364 29.57 -19.29 6.83
CA LEU A 364 30.77 -18.47 6.90
C LEU A 364 30.53 -17.19 7.73
N LEU A 365 29.34 -16.62 7.70
CA LEU A 365 28.93 -15.53 8.57
C LEU A 365 29.04 -15.91 10.05
N SER A 366 28.60 -17.13 10.41
CA SER A 366 28.75 -17.65 11.78
C SER A 366 30.20 -17.86 12.18
N ALA A 367 31.04 -18.35 11.25
CA ALA A 367 32.48 -18.53 11.49
C ALA A 367 33.21 -17.21 11.73
N ALA A 368 32.79 -16.14 10.99
CA ALA A 368 33.35 -14.80 11.15
C ALA A 368 32.85 -14.10 12.44
N GLN A 369 31.57 -14.27 12.79
CA GLN A 369 30.97 -13.68 14.00
C GLN A 369 29.83 -14.55 14.55
N SER A 370 30.08 -15.25 15.63
CA SER A 370 29.17 -16.24 16.21
C SER A 370 27.85 -15.69 16.75
N ASN A 371 27.75 -14.41 17.06
CA ASN A 371 26.53 -13.72 17.54
C ASN A 371 25.77 -12.95 16.47
N LEU A 372 26.16 -13.03 15.19
CA LEU A 372 25.52 -12.30 14.10
C LEU A 372 24.03 -12.66 13.97
N TRP A 373 23.68 -13.94 14.12
CA TRP A 373 22.28 -14.40 14.10
C TRP A 373 21.40 -13.67 15.12
N LEU A 374 21.96 -13.39 16.31
CA LEU A 374 21.26 -12.69 17.38
C LEU A 374 21.04 -11.22 17.01
N ILE A 375 22.06 -10.55 16.48
CA ILE A 375 22.01 -9.15 16.04
C ILE A 375 20.95 -8.97 14.97
N LEU A 376 20.99 -9.78 13.92
CA LEU A 376 20.01 -9.71 12.81
C LEU A 376 18.58 -10.03 13.30
N SER A 377 18.44 -11.01 14.22
CA SER A 377 17.14 -11.35 14.80
C SER A 377 16.57 -10.21 15.65
N ILE A 378 17.39 -9.50 16.43
CA ILE A 378 16.96 -8.34 17.22
C ILE A 378 16.48 -7.22 16.28
N ILE A 379 17.22 -6.93 15.22
CA ILE A 379 16.88 -5.86 14.29
C ILE A 379 15.54 -6.14 13.60
N ILE A 380 15.37 -7.33 13.02
CA ILE A 380 14.09 -7.73 12.37
C ILE A 380 12.94 -7.73 13.38
N SER A 381 13.18 -8.23 14.60
CA SER A 381 12.16 -8.30 15.64
C SER A 381 11.72 -6.92 16.11
N ALA A 382 12.60 -5.91 16.13
CA ALA A 382 12.22 -4.53 16.37
C ALA A 382 11.16 -4.05 15.35
N GLY A 383 11.36 -4.36 14.06
CA GLY A 383 10.35 -4.10 13.03
C GLY A 383 9.05 -4.87 13.26
N THR A 384 9.12 -6.16 13.57
CA THR A 384 7.93 -7.00 13.82
C THR A 384 7.13 -6.52 15.05
N ILE A 385 7.82 -6.08 16.12
CA ILE A 385 7.18 -5.43 17.27
C ILE A 385 6.53 -4.12 16.84
N GLY A 386 7.20 -3.32 16.00
CA GLY A 386 6.66 -2.09 15.46
C GLY A 386 5.37 -2.30 14.67
N ALA A 387 5.30 -3.37 13.87
CA ALA A 387 4.09 -3.73 13.13
C ALA A 387 2.89 -4.08 14.03
N ALA A 388 3.12 -4.50 15.28
CA ALA A 388 2.07 -4.70 16.27
C ALA A 388 1.80 -3.42 17.10
N LEU A 389 2.82 -2.63 17.43
CA LEU A 389 2.68 -1.42 18.24
C LEU A 389 2.04 -0.25 17.49
N ILE A 390 2.39 -0.03 16.21
CA ILE A 390 1.85 1.07 15.40
C ILE A 390 0.31 1.01 15.33
N PRO A 391 -0.33 -0.15 15.09
CA PRO A 391 -1.78 -0.31 15.23
C PRO A 391 -2.34 0.10 16.59
N GLU A 392 -1.69 -0.27 17.69
CA GLU A 392 -2.13 0.11 19.03
C GLU A 392 -2.07 1.63 19.25
N PHE A 393 -0.98 2.28 18.83
CA PHE A 393 -0.87 3.74 18.84
C PHE A 393 -1.93 4.41 17.94
N THR A 394 -2.22 3.82 16.78
CA THR A 394 -3.28 4.34 15.89
C THR A 394 -4.65 4.27 16.56
N LYS A 395 -4.98 3.15 17.22
CA LYS A 395 -6.26 2.98 17.95
C LYS A 395 -6.46 4.02 19.06
N ILE A 396 -5.39 4.50 19.71
CA ILE A 396 -5.50 5.58 20.71
C ILE A 396 -6.16 6.83 20.12
N PHE A 397 -5.99 7.08 18.81
CA PHE A 397 -6.48 8.29 18.14
C PHE A 397 -7.71 8.02 17.27
N THR A 398 -7.95 6.78 16.82
CA THR A 398 -8.95 6.46 15.79
C THR A 398 -10.03 5.48 16.23
N SER A 399 -9.83 4.67 17.28
CA SER A 399 -10.88 3.73 17.75
C SER A 399 -12.12 4.47 18.28
N PRO A 400 -13.35 4.00 18.02
CA PRO A 400 -14.57 4.54 18.61
C PRO A 400 -14.51 4.65 20.14
N LYS A 401 -13.76 3.78 20.79
CA LYS A 401 -13.56 3.77 22.26
C LYS A 401 -12.50 4.77 22.75
N SER A 402 -11.80 5.44 21.85
CA SER A 402 -10.70 6.33 22.20
C SER A 402 -11.18 7.65 22.79
N LYS A 403 -10.35 8.22 23.68
CA LYS A 403 -10.62 9.56 24.24
C LYS A 403 -10.56 10.65 23.16
N HIS A 404 -9.73 10.49 22.13
CA HIS A 404 -9.60 11.45 21.05
C HIS A 404 -10.83 11.47 20.14
N VAL A 405 -11.39 10.31 19.80
CA VAL A 405 -12.65 10.22 19.03
C VAL A 405 -13.82 10.79 19.85
N ASN A 406 -13.89 10.45 21.15
CA ASN A 406 -14.90 11.04 22.04
C ASN A 406 -14.75 12.57 22.18
N GLU A 407 -13.53 13.10 22.12
CA GLU A 407 -13.30 14.56 22.09
C GLU A 407 -13.80 15.18 20.78
N VAL A 408 -13.62 14.48 19.63
CA VAL A 408 -14.21 14.94 18.35
C VAL A 408 -15.73 14.99 18.44
N VAL A 409 -16.37 13.97 19.02
CA VAL A 409 -17.83 13.93 19.24
C VAL A 409 -18.27 15.08 20.15
N ARG A 410 -17.59 15.28 21.29
CA ARG A 410 -17.89 16.37 22.21
C ARG A 410 -17.71 17.75 21.56
N ALA A 411 -16.63 17.95 20.83
CA ALA A 411 -16.40 19.17 20.08
C ALA A 411 -17.52 19.43 19.06
N SER A 412 -18.04 18.37 18.42
CA SER A 412 -19.17 18.45 17.51
C SER A 412 -20.46 18.87 18.20
N THR A 413 -20.69 18.40 19.44
CA THR A 413 -21.85 18.79 20.25
C THR A 413 -21.79 20.26 20.64
N GLU A 414 -20.62 20.74 21.06
CA GLU A 414 -20.45 22.10 21.57
C GLU A 414 -20.33 23.17 20.48
N GLY A 415 -19.74 22.86 19.34
CA GLY A 415 -19.42 23.84 18.30
C GLY A 415 -19.68 23.37 16.87
N GLY A 416 -20.49 22.34 16.71
CA GLY A 416 -20.90 21.85 15.38
C GLY A 416 -19.74 21.45 14.50
N ALA A 417 -19.92 21.56 13.20
CA ALA A 417 -18.91 21.16 12.21
C ALA A 417 -17.57 21.90 12.36
N SER A 418 -17.57 23.16 12.83
CA SER A 418 -16.33 23.94 12.98
C SER A 418 -15.37 23.32 13.99
N LEU A 419 -15.87 23.01 15.20
CA LEU A 419 -15.03 22.39 16.23
C LEU A 419 -14.78 20.90 15.93
N ASN A 420 -15.67 20.21 15.25
CA ASN A 420 -15.44 18.86 14.73
C ASN A 420 -14.18 18.83 13.85
N ILE A 421 -14.10 19.70 12.83
CA ILE A 421 -12.94 19.76 11.93
C ILE A 421 -11.66 20.05 12.70
N LEU A 422 -11.66 21.05 13.61
CA LEU A 422 -10.47 21.41 14.39
C LEU A 422 -9.99 20.25 15.28
N SER A 423 -10.90 19.53 15.95
CA SER A 423 -10.53 18.44 16.86
C SER A 423 -9.97 17.23 16.13
N GLY A 424 -10.42 16.93 14.91
CA GLY A 424 -9.82 15.89 14.07
C GLY A 424 -8.43 16.28 13.57
N PHE A 425 -8.19 17.55 13.22
CA PHE A 425 -6.83 18.04 12.94
C PHE A 425 -5.91 17.84 14.14
N VAL A 426 -6.38 18.11 15.36
CA VAL A 426 -5.61 17.89 16.59
C VAL A 426 -5.28 16.39 16.73
N ALA A 427 -6.27 15.50 16.60
CA ALA A 427 -6.05 14.05 16.70
C ALA A 427 -5.01 13.57 15.69
N GLY A 428 -5.10 14.00 14.42
CA GLY A 428 -4.14 13.65 13.37
C GLY A 428 -2.71 14.11 13.66
N ASN A 429 -2.54 15.37 14.11
CA ASN A 429 -1.21 15.91 14.42
C ASN A 429 -0.56 15.21 15.62
N PHE A 430 -1.31 14.99 16.70
CA PHE A 430 -0.78 14.24 17.86
C PHE A 430 -0.45 12.79 17.51
N SER A 431 -1.26 12.15 16.67
CA SER A 431 -1.00 10.81 16.18
C SER A 431 0.29 10.74 15.36
N SER A 432 0.52 11.70 14.43
CA SER A 432 1.76 11.77 13.65
C SER A 432 2.99 11.96 14.52
N PHE A 433 2.90 12.80 15.56
CA PHE A 433 3.98 12.99 16.52
C PHE A 433 4.35 11.69 17.23
N TRP A 434 3.36 11.01 17.84
CA TRP A 434 3.62 9.77 18.58
C TRP A 434 4.10 8.63 17.70
N GLN A 435 3.57 8.48 16.51
CA GLN A 435 4.06 7.48 15.56
C GLN A 435 5.49 7.80 15.09
N GLY A 436 5.81 9.07 14.86
CA GLY A 436 7.17 9.50 14.61
C GLY A 436 8.15 9.08 15.72
N ILE A 437 7.75 9.22 16.99
CA ILE A 437 8.55 8.74 18.14
C ILE A 437 8.71 7.22 18.12
N VAL A 438 7.65 6.47 17.80
CA VAL A 438 7.75 5.00 17.67
C VAL A 438 8.77 4.62 16.58
N PHE A 439 8.71 5.24 15.39
CA PHE A 439 9.71 4.99 14.34
C PHE A 439 11.13 5.32 14.80
N ILE A 440 11.35 6.45 15.48
CA ILE A 440 12.67 6.82 16.03
C ILE A 440 13.19 5.76 16.98
N VAL A 441 12.37 5.30 17.93
CA VAL A 441 12.76 4.30 18.91
C VAL A 441 13.14 2.98 18.23
N LEU A 442 12.33 2.50 17.29
CA LEU A 442 12.59 1.24 16.57
C LEU A 442 13.87 1.32 15.73
N MET A 443 14.06 2.42 15.00
CA MET A 443 15.27 2.63 14.20
C MET A 443 16.51 2.82 15.09
N PHE A 444 16.37 3.45 16.27
CA PHE A 444 17.46 3.61 17.23
C PHE A 444 17.89 2.26 17.83
N ILE A 445 16.95 1.38 18.16
CA ILE A 445 17.27 0.00 18.60
C ILE A 445 18.07 -0.73 17.49
N ALA A 446 17.63 -0.62 16.24
CA ALA A 446 18.31 -1.22 15.11
C ALA A 446 19.71 -0.62 14.89
N TYR A 447 19.83 0.71 15.02
CA TYR A 447 21.13 1.41 14.97
C TYR A 447 22.08 0.86 16.03
N ILE A 448 21.69 0.81 17.31
CA ILE A 448 22.52 0.25 18.38
C ILE A 448 22.89 -1.19 18.06
N ALA A 449 21.93 -2.04 17.69
CA ALA A 449 22.22 -3.43 17.35
C ALA A 449 23.24 -3.56 16.22
N SER A 450 23.18 -2.67 15.21
CA SER A 450 24.10 -2.69 14.09
C SER A 450 25.56 -2.37 14.46
N THR A 451 25.79 -1.69 15.58
CA THR A 451 27.17 -1.35 16.04
C THR A 451 27.90 -2.54 16.68
N PHE A 452 27.24 -3.67 16.89
CA PHE A 452 27.86 -4.87 17.48
C PHE A 452 28.54 -5.78 16.44
N GLY A 453 29.19 -5.18 15.43
CA GLY A 453 30.08 -5.88 14.50
C GLY A 453 29.50 -6.12 13.09
N LEU A 454 28.38 -5.52 12.72
CA LEU A 454 27.88 -5.54 11.33
C LEU A 454 28.82 -4.81 10.35
N ASP A 455 29.67 -3.91 10.84
CA ASP A 455 30.71 -3.20 10.09
C ASP A 455 31.81 -4.12 9.56
N ASN A 456 31.98 -5.31 10.14
CA ASN A 456 32.90 -6.34 9.64
C ASN A 456 32.44 -6.96 8.31
N PHE A 457 31.16 -6.86 7.96
CA PHE A 457 30.56 -7.53 6.80
C PHE A 457 30.13 -6.58 5.70
N MET A 458 29.79 -5.35 6.04
CA MET A 458 29.22 -4.40 5.07
C MET A 458 29.58 -2.96 5.38
N ILE A 459 29.53 -2.16 4.34
CA ILE A 459 29.61 -0.69 4.46
C ILE A 459 28.21 -0.15 4.85
N TYR A 460 28.16 0.87 5.73
CA TYR A 460 26.92 1.47 6.23
C TYR A 460 25.94 0.49 6.90
N PRO A 461 26.39 -0.25 7.93
CA PRO A 461 25.59 -1.29 8.60
C PRO A 461 24.27 -0.79 9.21
N SER A 462 24.21 0.47 9.66
CA SER A 462 23.00 1.11 10.19
C SER A 462 21.91 1.26 9.13
N ILE A 463 22.27 1.50 7.88
CA ILE A 463 21.30 1.61 6.79
C ILE A 463 20.69 0.24 6.47
N PHE A 464 21.51 -0.81 6.47
CA PHE A 464 21.02 -2.16 6.35
C PHE A 464 20.07 -2.52 7.49
N ALA A 465 20.42 -2.13 8.72
CA ALA A 465 19.59 -2.35 9.88
C ALA A 465 18.23 -1.63 9.76
N PHE A 466 18.18 -0.41 9.23
CA PHE A 466 16.93 0.28 8.95
C PHE A 466 16.10 -0.47 7.88
N GLY A 467 16.73 -0.95 6.81
CA GLY A 467 16.07 -1.81 5.82
C GLY A 467 15.49 -3.08 6.43
N LEU A 468 16.23 -3.69 7.38
CA LEU A 468 15.73 -4.86 8.12
C LEU A 468 14.56 -4.53 9.06
N VAL A 469 14.49 -3.33 9.64
CA VAL A 469 13.30 -2.89 10.40
C VAL A 469 12.08 -2.81 9.47
N ALA A 470 12.23 -2.20 8.27
CA ALA A 470 11.16 -2.18 7.27
C ALA A 470 10.73 -3.60 6.87
N PHE A 471 11.69 -4.49 6.71
CA PHE A 471 11.43 -5.88 6.44
C PHE A 471 10.74 -6.60 7.62
N GLY A 472 11.07 -6.23 8.85
CA GLY A 472 10.41 -6.70 10.06
C GLY A 472 8.95 -6.23 10.18
N PHE A 473 8.61 -5.00 9.75
CA PHE A 473 7.22 -4.56 9.63
C PHE A 473 6.39 -5.48 8.73
N LEU A 474 7.03 -6.04 7.72
CA LEU A 474 6.41 -7.01 6.83
C LEU A 474 6.35 -8.44 7.41
N GLY A 475 6.96 -8.70 8.56
CA GLY A 475 7.07 -10.04 9.17
C GLY A 475 5.74 -10.73 9.52
N MET A 476 4.63 -10.01 9.46
CA MET A 476 3.27 -10.56 9.61
C MET A 476 2.32 -10.14 8.47
N GLY A 477 2.86 -9.98 7.27
CA GLY A 477 2.21 -9.45 6.10
C GLY A 477 0.85 -10.01 5.75
N PRO A 478 0.67 -11.33 5.61
CA PRO A 478 -0.64 -11.88 5.33
C PRO A 478 -1.72 -11.48 6.34
N VAL A 479 -1.35 -11.34 7.63
CA VAL A 479 -2.27 -10.92 8.69
C VAL A 479 -2.55 -9.41 8.61
N THR A 480 -1.54 -8.58 8.37
CA THR A 480 -1.74 -7.13 8.17
C THR A 480 -2.68 -6.86 7.01
N ILE A 481 -2.50 -7.56 5.89
CA ILE A 481 -3.40 -7.48 4.72
C ILE A 481 -4.79 -8.00 5.07
N ALA A 482 -4.89 -9.06 5.88
CA ALA A 482 -6.17 -9.64 6.25
C ALA A 482 -7.01 -8.69 7.11
N VAL A 483 -6.41 -8.01 8.09
CA VAL A 483 -7.12 -7.05 8.95
C VAL A 483 -7.44 -5.74 8.20
N ASP A 484 -6.63 -5.33 7.25
CA ASP A 484 -6.93 -4.20 6.36
C ASP A 484 -8.10 -4.52 5.41
N SER A 485 -8.09 -5.71 4.80
CA SER A 485 -9.18 -6.19 3.92
C SER A 485 -10.49 -6.47 4.68
N TYR A 486 -10.46 -6.53 6.00
CA TYR A 486 -11.65 -6.71 6.82
C TYR A 486 -12.61 -5.52 6.65
N GLY A 487 -12.09 -4.28 6.63
CA GLY A 487 -12.88 -3.05 6.49
C GLY A 487 -13.79 -3.02 5.26
N PRO A 488 -13.26 -3.13 4.03
CA PRO A 488 -14.09 -3.12 2.81
C PRO A 488 -15.16 -4.21 2.75
N VAL A 489 -14.97 -5.33 3.46
CA VAL A 489 -15.99 -6.38 3.54
C VAL A 489 -17.12 -5.98 4.48
N THR A 490 -16.81 -5.43 5.66
CA THR A 490 -17.78 -5.07 6.68
C THR A 490 -18.65 -3.89 6.26
N ASP A 491 -18.04 -2.85 5.73
CA ASP A 491 -18.68 -1.65 5.22
C ASP A 491 -19.71 -2.00 4.13
N ASN A 492 -19.28 -2.65 3.06
CA ASN A 492 -20.19 -3.06 2.00
C ASN A 492 -21.22 -4.13 2.41
N ALA A 493 -21.01 -4.89 3.46
CA ALA A 493 -22.02 -5.83 3.95
C ALA A 493 -23.24 -5.09 4.51
N GLN A 494 -23.04 -3.96 5.19
CA GLN A 494 -24.11 -3.07 5.65
C GLN A 494 -24.89 -2.50 4.45
N SER A 495 -24.20 -1.92 3.48
CA SER A 495 -24.83 -1.36 2.28
C SER A 495 -25.62 -2.41 1.48
N ILE A 496 -25.09 -3.63 1.32
CA ILE A 496 -25.84 -4.73 0.67
C ILE A 496 -27.09 -5.11 1.44
N TYR A 497 -27.03 -5.11 2.77
CA TYR A 497 -28.21 -5.37 3.60
C TYR A 497 -29.32 -4.35 3.29
N GLU A 498 -29.02 -3.06 3.35
CA GLU A 498 -29.98 -1.99 3.11
C GLU A 498 -30.49 -1.99 1.64
N LEU A 499 -29.61 -2.07 0.65
CA LEU A 499 -29.96 -2.08 -0.77
C LEU A 499 -30.76 -3.32 -1.20
N SER A 500 -30.65 -4.44 -0.48
CA SER A 500 -31.43 -5.65 -0.78
C SER A 500 -32.92 -5.48 -0.46
N LEU A 501 -33.27 -4.50 0.41
CA LEU A 501 -34.62 -4.31 0.95
C LEU A 501 -35.20 -5.60 1.53
N ILE A 502 -34.37 -6.46 2.12
CA ILE A 502 -34.78 -7.78 2.58
C ILE A 502 -35.85 -7.68 3.66
N GLU A 503 -35.72 -6.73 4.56
CA GLU A 503 -36.63 -6.50 5.67
C GLU A 503 -38.05 -6.07 5.20
N ALA A 504 -38.12 -5.33 4.09
CA ALA A 504 -39.37 -4.82 3.53
C ALA A 504 -40.11 -5.83 2.64
N ARG A 505 -39.55 -7.03 2.43
CA ARG A 505 -40.18 -8.06 1.59
C ARG A 505 -41.29 -8.79 2.34
N PRO A 506 -42.51 -8.83 1.79
CA PRO A 506 -43.61 -9.61 2.42
C PRO A 506 -43.28 -11.10 2.51
N GLY A 507 -43.43 -11.72 3.66
CA GLY A 507 -43.24 -13.17 3.86
C GLY A 507 -41.77 -13.64 3.88
N VAL A 508 -40.80 -12.72 3.93
CA VAL A 508 -39.38 -13.07 3.91
C VAL A 508 -38.93 -13.88 5.13
N SER A 509 -39.54 -13.67 6.30
CA SER A 509 -39.16 -14.42 7.50
C SER A 509 -39.49 -15.91 7.34
N GLU A 510 -40.67 -16.23 6.81
CA GLU A 510 -41.09 -17.60 6.53
C GLU A 510 -40.29 -18.22 5.38
N GLU A 511 -39.92 -17.42 4.35
CA GLU A 511 -39.08 -17.85 3.26
C GLU A 511 -37.71 -18.27 3.77
N ILE A 512 -37.06 -17.42 4.61
CA ILE A 512 -35.76 -17.69 5.19
C ILE A 512 -35.81 -18.92 6.13
N GLU A 513 -36.82 -19.02 6.97
CA GLU A 513 -36.98 -20.16 7.86
C GLU A 513 -37.13 -21.47 7.09
N LYS A 514 -37.91 -21.47 6.02
CA LYS A 514 -38.15 -22.63 5.16
C LYS A 514 -36.95 -23.04 4.35
N GLU A 515 -36.25 -22.07 3.73
CA GLU A 515 -35.14 -22.34 2.80
C GLU A 515 -33.81 -22.53 3.53
N PHE A 516 -33.54 -21.75 4.58
CA PHE A 516 -32.26 -21.70 5.25
C PHE A 516 -32.22 -22.32 6.64
N GLY A 517 -33.42 -22.58 7.25
CA GLY A 517 -33.56 -23.32 8.50
C GLY A 517 -33.31 -22.49 9.77
N PHE A 518 -33.44 -21.15 9.71
CA PHE A 518 -33.35 -20.27 10.86
C PHE A 518 -34.34 -19.09 10.76
N LYS A 519 -34.81 -18.59 11.91
CA LYS A 519 -35.67 -17.40 11.98
C LYS A 519 -34.76 -16.14 11.98
N PRO A 520 -34.96 -15.22 11.04
CA PRO A 520 -34.12 -14.02 10.97
C PRO A 520 -34.41 -13.04 12.11
N ASP A 521 -33.36 -12.36 12.60
CA ASP A 521 -33.46 -11.27 13.57
C ASP A 521 -32.89 -9.99 12.92
N PHE A 522 -33.77 -9.16 12.40
CA PHE A 522 -33.40 -7.95 11.65
C PHE A 522 -32.81 -6.86 12.54
N GLU A 523 -33.26 -6.70 13.77
CA GLU A 523 -32.74 -5.72 14.72
C GLU A 523 -31.28 -6.02 15.11
N LYS A 524 -31.03 -7.28 15.50
CA LYS A 524 -29.68 -7.72 15.82
C LYS A 524 -28.75 -7.72 14.60
N ALA A 525 -29.29 -8.01 13.41
CA ALA A 525 -28.51 -7.96 12.17
C ALA A 525 -27.92 -6.57 11.93
N LYS A 526 -28.73 -5.52 12.05
CA LYS A 526 -28.26 -4.12 11.91
C LYS A 526 -27.19 -3.79 12.94
N HIS A 527 -27.45 -4.10 14.22
CA HIS A 527 -26.47 -3.84 15.28
C HIS A 527 -25.12 -4.54 15.04
N TYR A 528 -25.16 -5.80 14.61
CA TYR A 528 -23.93 -6.55 14.31
C TYR A 528 -23.18 -5.99 13.09
N LEU A 529 -23.89 -5.58 12.02
CA LEU A 529 -23.27 -4.98 10.85
C LEU A 529 -22.61 -3.65 11.19
N GLU A 530 -23.31 -2.78 11.93
CA GLU A 530 -22.78 -1.49 12.37
C GLU A 530 -21.56 -1.65 13.30
N ALA A 531 -21.61 -2.58 14.27
CA ALA A 531 -20.49 -2.87 15.18
C ALA A 531 -19.27 -3.45 14.43
N ASN A 532 -19.49 -4.29 13.43
CA ASN A 532 -18.43 -4.82 12.58
C ASN A 532 -17.84 -3.76 11.67
N ASP A 533 -18.67 -2.85 11.14
CA ASP A 533 -18.19 -1.77 10.30
C ASP A 533 -17.28 -0.81 11.08
N GLY A 534 -17.67 -0.39 12.29
CA GLY A 534 -16.79 0.38 13.19
C GLY A 534 -15.47 -0.33 13.50
N THR A 535 -15.50 -1.66 13.69
CA THR A 535 -14.27 -2.46 13.84
C THR A 535 -13.46 -2.49 12.55
N GLY A 536 -14.11 -2.68 11.40
CA GLY A 536 -13.48 -2.66 10.09
C GLY A 536 -12.74 -1.34 9.81
N ASN A 537 -13.38 -0.22 10.08
CA ASN A 537 -12.79 1.12 9.96
C ASN A 537 -11.57 1.30 10.88
N THR A 538 -11.64 0.80 12.13
CA THR A 538 -10.51 0.83 13.05
C THR A 538 -9.31 0.08 12.47
N PHE A 539 -9.48 -1.15 12.00
CA PHE A 539 -8.37 -1.96 11.49
C PHE A 539 -7.87 -1.49 10.13
N LYS A 540 -8.73 -1.01 9.24
CA LYS A 540 -8.36 -0.32 8.01
C LYS A 540 -7.49 0.90 8.30
N ALA A 541 -7.81 1.68 9.34
CA ALA A 541 -7.00 2.82 9.78
C ALA A 541 -5.64 2.38 10.37
N THR A 542 -5.59 1.27 11.13
CA THR A 542 -4.38 0.82 11.83
C THR A 542 -3.34 0.17 10.90
N ALA A 543 -3.77 -0.47 9.82
CA ALA A 543 -2.87 -1.10 8.86
C ALA A 543 -2.11 -0.07 7.99
N LYS A 544 -2.74 1.06 7.66
CA LYS A 544 -2.16 2.11 6.80
C LYS A 544 -0.82 2.66 7.31
N PRO A 545 -0.67 3.11 8.57
CA PRO A 545 0.61 3.60 9.08
C PRO A 545 1.73 2.57 9.09
N VAL A 546 1.43 1.28 9.24
CA VAL A 546 2.43 0.20 9.13
C VAL A 546 2.96 0.11 7.70
N LEU A 547 2.08 0.11 6.69
CA LEU A 547 2.46 0.06 5.28
C LEU A 547 3.21 1.33 4.85
N ILE A 548 2.76 2.51 5.29
CA ILE A 548 3.44 3.79 5.04
C ILE A 548 4.83 3.81 5.67
N GLY A 549 4.96 3.41 6.94
CA GLY A 549 6.24 3.30 7.63
C GLY A 549 7.20 2.34 6.93
N THR A 550 6.70 1.20 6.47
CA THR A 550 7.48 0.24 5.68
C THR A 550 7.98 0.86 4.38
N ALA A 551 7.11 1.59 3.66
CA ALA A 551 7.49 2.26 2.41
C ALA A 551 8.61 3.28 2.62
N VAL A 552 8.51 4.10 3.67
CA VAL A 552 9.49 5.16 3.95
C VAL A 552 10.83 4.60 4.39
N VAL A 553 10.81 3.65 5.34
CA VAL A 553 12.05 3.02 5.83
C VAL A 553 12.69 2.16 4.73
N GLY A 554 11.88 1.47 3.90
CA GLY A 554 12.35 0.74 2.72
C GLY A 554 12.90 1.68 1.64
N ALA A 555 12.24 2.81 1.36
CA ALA A 555 12.72 3.84 0.45
C ALA A 555 14.07 4.42 0.89
N THR A 556 14.31 4.57 2.20
CA THR A 556 15.61 5.01 2.74
C THR A 556 16.72 4.06 2.29
N THR A 557 16.51 2.74 2.40
CA THR A 557 17.49 1.74 1.94
C THR A 557 17.77 1.86 0.43
N MET A 558 16.74 2.10 -0.38
CA MET A 558 16.88 2.30 -1.82
C MET A 558 17.65 3.58 -2.15
N ILE A 559 17.37 4.69 -1.44
CA ILE A 559 18.09 5.96 -1.62
C ILE A 559 19.58 5.80 -1.30
N PHE A 560 19.92 5.03 -0.26
CA PHE A 560 21.31 4.74 0.05
C PHE A 560 21.96 3.81 -0.98
N SER A 561 21.24 2.86 -1.56
CA SER A 561 21.71 2.10 -2.73
C SER A 561 22.04 3.03 -3.89
N LEU A 562 21.19 4.02 -4.18
CA LEU A 562 21.49 5.05 -5.18
C LEU A 562 22.77 5.84 -4.85
N ILE A 563 22.98 6.22 -3.58
CA ILE A 563 24.21 6.90 -3.16
C ILE A 563 25.44 6.04 -3.45
N LEU A 564 25.38 4.73 -3.20
CA LEU A 564 26.46 3.79 -3.51
C LEU A 564 26.71 3.68 -5.01
N VAL A 565 25.67 3.67 -5.84
CA VAL A 565 25.79 3.71 -7.30
C VAL A 565 26.47 5.02 -7.75
N ILE A 566 26.00 6.16 -7.26
CA ILE A 566 26.57 7.49 -7.57
C ILE A 566 28.06 7.55 -7.16
N LYS A 567 28.38 7.08 -5.94
CA LYS A 567 29.77 6.95 -5.47
C LYS A 567 30.64 6.21 -6.47
N ASN A 568 30.17 5.05 -6.92
CA ASN A 568 30.95 4.19 -7.82
C ASN A 568 31.09 4.76 -9.24
N VAL A 569 30.05 5.45 -9.75
CA VAL A 569 30.05 6.03 -11.10
C VAL A 569 30.81 7.35 -11.17
N LEU A 570 30.60 8.23 -10.19
CA LEU A 570 31.17 9.58 -10.17
C LEU A 570 32.46 9.71 -9.33
N ASN A 571 32.82 8.65 -8.59
CA ASN A 571 33.98 8.61 -7.68
C ASN A 571 33.97 9.75 -6.63
N ILE A 572 32.81 9.99 -6.01
CA ILE A 572 32.61 10.98 -4.94
C ILE A 572 32.22 10.27 -3.64
N THR A 573 32.54 10.90 -2.50
CA THR A 573 32.24 10.28 -1.19
C THR A 573 30.79 10.48 -0.80
N PRO A 574 30.12 9.48 -0.21
CA PRO A 574 28.75 9.59 0.25
C PRO A 574 28.50 10.72 1.25
N GLU A 575 29.49 11.02 2.10
CA GLU A 575 29.45 12.10 3.09
C GLU A 575 29.39 13.49 2.39
N SER A 576 29.98 13.63 1.21
CA SER A 576 29.87 14.86 0.43
C SER A 576 28.49 15.04 -0.20
N ILE A 577 27.80 13.94 -0.56
CA ILE A 577 26.44 13.96 -1.13
C ILE A 577 25.43 14.37 -0.05
N LEU A 578 25.54 13.83 1.16
CA LEU A 578 24.62 14.08 2.27
C LEU A 578 25.01 15.28 3.14
N ASN A 579 25.84 16.19 2.63
CA ASN A 579 26.27 17.36 3.36
C ASN A 579 25.21 18.46 3.38
N ILE A 580 24.62 18.75 4.54
CA ILE A 580 23.63 19.79 4.72
C ILE A 580 24.19 21.22 4.52
N LEU A 581 25.51 21.40 4.63
CA LEU A 581 26.17 22.66 4.31
C LEU A 581 26.20 22.95 2.81
N ASN A 582 25.92 21.96 1.99
CA ASN A 582 25.76 22.14 0.57
C ASN A 582 24.40 22.77 0.27
N PRO A 583 24.32 23.97 -0.33
CA PRO A 583 23.03 24.62 -0.63
C PRO A 583 22.09 23.76 -1.47
N TRP A 584 22.61 22.90 -2.34
CA TRP A 584 21.84 22.00 -3.17
C TRP A 584 21.08 20.96 -2.37
N SER A 585 21.60 20.53 -1.21
CA SER A 585 20.88 19.64 -0.29
C SER A 585 19.61 20.31 0.25
N ILE A 586 19.71 21.57 0.65
CA ILE A 586 18.56 22.34 1.17
C ILE A 586 17.52 22.55 0.06
N LEU A 587 17.97 22.93 -1.15
CA LEU A 587 17.06 23.09 -2.30
C LEU A 587 16.32 21.79 -2.65
N GLY A 588 17.02 20.67 -2.65
CA GLY A 588 16.42 19.35 -2.85
C GLY A 588 15.37 19.02 -1.79
N PHE A 589 15.68 19.31 -0.51
CA PHE A 589 14.75 19.10 0.60
C PHE A 589 13.45 19.94 0.46
N ILE A 590 13.58 21.20 0.07
CA ILE A 590 12.43 22.08 -0.18
C ILE A 590 11.61 21.56 -1.37
N ALA A 591 12.27 21.14 -2.45
CA ALA A 591 11.61 20.63 -3.66
C ALA A 591 10.77 19.37 -3.36
N GLY A 592 11.30 18.42 -2.58
CA GLY A 592 10.58 17.20 -2.23
C GLY A 592 9.34 17.48 -1.36
N GLY A 593 9.48 18.35 -0.34
CA GLY A 593 8.34 18.79 0.47
C GLY A 593 7.26 19.48 -0.39
N ALA A 594 7.67 20.39 -1.29
CA ALA A 594 6.73 21.08 -2.18
C ALA A 594 5.93 20.11 -3.07
N VAL A 595 6.57 19.06 -3.59
CA VAL A 595 5.90 18.04 -4.42
C VAL A 595 4.88 17.24 -3.59
N ILE A 596 5.18 16.87 -2.34
CA ILE A 596 4.24 16.17 -1.45
C ILE A 596 3.00 17.01 -1.15
N TYR A 597 3.19 18.30 -0.81
CA TYR A 597 2.07 19.19 -0.54
C TYR A 597 1.23 19.49 -1.79
N TRP A 598 1.88 19.67 -2.95
CA TRP A 598 1.14 19.76 -4.22
C TRP A 598 0.34 18.50 -4.50
N PHE A 599 0.94 17.32 -4.33
CA PHE A 599 0.27 16.03 -4.56
C PHE A 599 -1.01 15.91 -3.71
N THR A 600 -0.91 16.22 -2.42
CA THR A 600 -2.07 16.19 -1.50
C THR A 600 -3.16 17.17 -1.95
N GLY A 601 -2.79 18.39 -2.29
CA GLY A 601 -3.74 19.39 -2.80
C GLY A 601 -4.41 18.95 -4.11
N ALA A 602 -3.66 18.37 -5.04
CA ALA A 602 -4.18 17.91 -6.33
C ALA A 602 -5.13 16.73 -6.19
N SER A 603 -4.85 15.79 -5.27
CA SER A 603 -5.70 14.62 -5.01
C SER A 603 -7.03 15.04 -4.36
N VAL A 604 -6.99 15.88 -3.33
CA VAL A 604 -8.20 16.45 -2.70
C VAL A 604 -9.01 17.26 -3.71
N GLN A 605 -8.36 18.08 -4.55
CA GLN A 605 -9.03 18.86 -5.59
C GLN A 605 -9.77 17.99 -6.61
N ALA A 606 -9.17 16.86 -7.00
CA ALA A 606 -9.79 15.92 -7.92
C ALA A 606 -11.07 15.30 -7.32
N VAL A 607 -11.01 14.91 -6.04
CA VAL A 607 -12.16 14.39 -5.30
C VAL A 607 -13.25 15.45 -5.19
N THR A 608 -12.92 16.65 -4.73
CA THR A 608 -13.88 17.77 -4.54
C THR A 608 -14.64 18.08 -5.82
N THR A 609 -13.92 18.18 -6.94
CA THR A 609 -14.56 18.49 -8.23
C THR A 609 -15.44 17.36 -8.74
N GLY A 610 -14.96 16.12 -8.59
CA GLY A 610 -15.73 14.93 -8.98
C GLY A 610 -17.00 14.78 -8.15
N ALA A 611 -16.88 14.93 -6.82
CA ALA A 611 -18.00 14.87 -5.88
C ALA A 611 -19.05 15.92 -6.20
N TYR A 612 -18.64 17.18 -6.45
CA TYR A 612 -19.56 18.23 -6.88
C TYR A 612 -20.38 17.81 -8.12
N ARG A 613 -19.75 17.20 -9.11
CA ARG A 613 -20.44 16.75 -10.33
C ARG A 613 -21.39 15.59 -10.08
N ALA A 614 -20.98 14.64 -9.27
CA ALA A 614 -21.85 13.53 -8.89
C ALA A 614 -23.07 14.01 -8.09
N VAL A 615 -22.84 14.91 -7.10
CA VAL A 615 -23.91 15.56 -6.31
C VAL A 615 -24.90 16.30 -7.23
N GLU A 616 -24.43 17.12 -8.16
CA GLU A 616 -25.34 17.83 -9.12
C GLU A 616 -26.20 16.84 -9.92
N TYR A 617 -25.61 15.72 -10.37
CA TYR A 617 -26.34 14.70 -11.10
C TYR A 617 -27.38 14.01 -10.20
N ILE A 618 -26.99 13.58 -8.98
CA ILE A 618 -27.88 12.90 -8.05
C ILE A 618 -29.05 13.81 -7.68
N LYS A 619 -28.81 15.08 -7.32
CA LYS A 619 -29.87 16.06 -6.99
C LYS A 619 -30.94 16.20 -8.05
N ARG A 620 -30.59 16.05 -9.33
CA ARG A 620 -31.53 16.16 -10.45
C ARG A 620 -32.32 14.89 -10.76
N ASN A 621 -31.78 13.74 -10.33
CA ASN A 621 -32.28 12.42 -10.74
C ASN A 621 -32.79 11.55 -9.59
N ILE A 622 -32.59 11.97 -8.33
CA ILE A 622 -33.16 11.27 -7.17
C ILE A 622 -34.69 11.49 -7.15
N ASN A 623 -35.42 10.42 -6.95
CA ASN A 623 -36.89 10.47 -6.82
C ASN A 623 -37.30 9.97 -5.44
N LEU A 624 -37.80 10.86 -4.60
CA LEU A 624 -38.21 10.61 -3.23
C LEU A 624 -39.74 10.53 -3.05
N ASP A 625 -40.52 10.57 -4.18
CA ASP A 625 -41.97 10.43 -4.12
C ASP A 625 -42.32 9.08 -3.44
N PRO A 626 -43.20 9.06 -2.41
CA PRO A 626 -43.64 7.84 -1.75
C PRO A 626 -44.29 6.81 -2.68
N ASN A 627 -44.85 7.26 -3.79
CA ASN A 627 -45.49 6.42 -4.80
C ASN A 627 -44.54 5.93 -5.91
N ALA A 628 -43.28 6.39 -5.89
CA ALA A 628 -42.28 5.99 -6.87
C ALA A 628 -41.64 4.65 -6.50
N SER A 629 -40.71 4.19 -7.35
CA SER A 629 -39.88 3.00 -7.05
C SER A 629 -39.10 3.17 -5.75
N LEU A 630 -39.07 2.11 -4.94
CA LEU A 630 -38.26 2.03 -3.72
C LEU A 630 -36.73 1.98 -3.98
N LYS A 631 -36.33 1.90 -5.24
CA LYS A 631 -34.91 1.85 -5.67
C LYS A 631 -34.66 2.85 -6.78
N ALA A 632 -33.46 3.41 -6.77
CA ALA A 632 -32.92 4.19 -7.90
C ALA A 632 -32.88 3.33 -9.19
N SER A 633 -33.01 3.98 -10.35
CA SER A 633 -32.87 3.27 -11.62
C SER A 633 -31.40 2.82 -11.79
N THR A 634 -31.22 1.62 -12.37
CA THR A 634 -29.88 1.10 -12.68
C THR A 634 -29.12 2.03 -13.64
N GLU A 635 -29.83 2.75 -14.51
CA GLU A 635 -29.24 3.70 -15.43
C GLU A 635 -28.65 4.91 -14.70
N ASN A 636 -29.39 5.50 -13.75
CA ASN A 636 -28.90 6.62 -12.94
C ASN A 636 -27.67 6.21 -12.11
N SER A 637 -27.69 5.01 -11.49
CA SER A 637 -26.53 4.50 -10.74
C SER A 637 -25.30 4.29 -11.62
N LYS A 638 -25.49 3.75 -12.83
CA LYS A 638 -24.38 3.60 -13.81
C LYS A 638 -23.82 4.95 -14.27
N GLU A 639 -24.64 5.97 -14.43
CA GLU A 639 -24.17 7.30 -14.84
C GLU A 639 -23.36 7.97 -13.69
N VAL A 640 -23.76 7.79 -12.42
CA VAL A 640 -22.94 8.24 -11.27
C VAL A 640 -21.58 7.53 -11.27
N VAL A 641 -21.53 6.20 -11.42
CA VAL A 641 -20.28 5.42 -11.53
C VAL A 641 -19.40 5.95 -12.68
N LYS A 642 -19.99 6.29 -13.81
CA LYS A 642 -19.28 6.83 -14.97
C LYS A 642 -18.69 8.22 -14.67
N ILE A 643 -19.43 9.11 -14.00
CA ILE A 643 -18.94 10.42 -13.56
C ILE A 643 -17.74 10.23 -12.63
N CYS A 644 -17.88 9.40 -11.60
CA CYS A 644 -16.80 9.10 -10.66
C CYS A 644 -15.54 8.58 -11.38
N THR A 645 -15.71 7.61 -12.31
CA THR A 645 -14.61 7.05 -13.12
C THR A 645 -13.90 8.11 -13.97
N GLN A 646 -14.65 8.99 -14.63
CA GLN A 646 -14.08 10.03 -15.49
C GLN A 646 -13.23 11.03 -14.71
N TYR A 647 -13.71 11.48 -13.54
CA TYR A 647 -12.97 12.44 -12.73
C TYR A 647 -11.79 11.77 -12.01
N ALA A 648 -11.92 10.53 -11.59
CA ALA A 648 -10.82 9.74 -11.05
C ALA A 648 -9.68 9.59 -12.08
N GLN A 649 -10.01 9.26 -13.32
CA GLN A 649 -9.01 9.15 -14.41
C GLN A 649 -8.35 10.50 -14.73
N LYS A 650 -9.12 11.61 -14.80
CA LYS A 650 -8.55 12.94 -15.03
C LYS A 650 -7.59 13.34 -13.90
N GLY A 651 -7.99 13.13 -12.64
CA GLY A 651 -7.15 13.39 -11.47
C GLY A 651 -5.87 12.57 -11.50
N MET A 652 -6.01 11.25 -11.69
CA MET A 652 -4.88 10.33 -11.77
C MET A 652 -3.88 10.70 -12.87
N VAL A 653 -4.34 10.99 -14.10
CA VAL A 653 -3.48 11.39 -15.22
C VAL A 653 -2.70 12.65 -14.89
N ASN A 654 -3.36 13.67 -14.30
CA ASN A 654 -2.67 14.90 -13.92
C ASN A 654 -1.58 14.66 -12.88
N ILE A 655 -1.91 13.91 -11.84
CA ILE A 655 -1.01 13.61 -10.72
C ILE A 655 0.14 12.74 -11.18
N PHE A 656 -0.14 11.63 -11.86
CA PHE A 656 0.87 10.66 -12.27
C PHE A 656 1.89 11.27 -13.24
N ILE A 657 1.42 11.97 -14.29
CA ILE A 657 2.34 12.60 -15.25
C ILE A 657 3.19 13.68 -14.59
N ALA A 658 2.63 14.46 -13.66
CA ALA A 658 3.42 15.48 -12.97
C ALA A 658 4.51 14.86 -12.09
N ILE A 659 4.19 13.83 -11.27
CA ILE A 659 5.18 13.15 -10.42
C ILE A 659 6.27 12.49 -11.26
N PHE A 660 5.86 11.77 -12.29
CA PHE A 660 6.78 11.15 -13.25
C PHE A 660 7.72 12.18 -13.89
N SER A 661 7.16 13.32 -14.32
CA SER A 661 7.92 14.40 -14.91
C SER A 661 8.83 15.12 -13.90
N PHE A 662 8.42 15.29 -12.64
CA PHE A 662 9.30 15.82 -11.58
C PHE A 662 10.48 14.89 -11.29
N ALA A 663 10.27 13.59 -11.21
CA ALA A 663 11.35 12.63 -10.99
C ALA A 663 12.40 12.70 -12.11
N LEU A 664 11.95 12.70 -13.39
CA LEU A 664 12.85 12.88 -14.54
C LEU A 664 13.49 14.27 -14.58
N ALA A 665 12.70 15.33 -14.35
CA ALA A 665 13.19 16.71 -14.39
C ALA A 665 14.32 16.91 -13.38
N PHE A 666 14.09 16.55 -12.11
CA PHE A 666 15.07 16.78 -11.07
C PHE A 666 16.30 15.88 -11.19
N ALA A 667 16.14 14.62 -11.62
CA ALA A 667 17.28 13.77 -11.94
C ALA A 667 18.12 14.35 -13.10
N PHE A 668 17.50 14.80 -14.18
CA PHE A 668 18.18 15.27 -15.38
C PHE A 668 18.74 16.69 -15.25
N ILE A 669 18.05 17.60 -14.55
CA ILE A 669 18.59 18.93 -14.21
C ILE A 669 19.81 18.79 -13.30
N SER A 670 19.79 17.78 -12.41
CA SER A 670 20.90 17.46 -11.52
C SER A 670 22.05 16.74 -12.22
N ALA A 671 21.98 16.44 -13.51
CA ALA A 671 23.10 15.81 -14.22
C ALA A 671 24.35 16.70 -14.18
N PRO A 672 25.50 16.17 -13.73
CA PRO A 672 26.71 16.97 -13.61
C PRO A 672 27.17 17.51 -14.99
N GLN A 673 27.38 18.83 -15.12
CA GLN A 673 27.77 19.46 -16.38
C GLN A 673 29.30 19.53 -16.56
N GLY A 674 30.05 19.42 -15.47
CA GLY A 674 31.53 19.46 -15.47
C GLY A 674 32.14 18.19 -14.90
N THR A 675 33.45 18.19 -14.81
CA THR A 675 34.28 17.13 -14.21
C THR A 675 34.80 17.52 -12.83
N GLY A 676 34.48 18.73 -12.36
CA GLY A 676 34.89 19.22 -11.05
C GLY A 676 34.15 18.53 -9.91
N SER A 677 34.84 18.20 -8.81
CA SER A 677 34.25 17.53 -7.66
C SER A 677 33.06 18.29 -7.06
N VAL A 678 33.09 19.62 -7.09
CA VAL A 678 32.02 20.48 -6.55
C VAL A 678 30.74 20.35 -7.38
N GLU A 679 30.83 20.35 -8.71
CA GLU A 679 29.70 20.22 -9.63
C GLU A 679 29.06 18.83 -9.55
N LEU A 680 29.92 17.79 -9.49
CA LEU A 680 29.50 16.40 -9.36
C LEU A 680 28.72 16.20 -8.04
N THR A 681 29.23 16.76 -6.96
CA THR A 681 28.60 16.66 -5.63
C THR A 681 27.30 17.46 -5.55
N ALA A 682 27.26 18.68 -6.11
CA ALA A 682 26.06 19.53 -6.10
C ALA A 682 24.86 18.85 -6.73
N ALA A 683 25.06 18.26 -7.90
CA ALA A 683 24.01 17.54 -8.62
C ALA A 683 23.46 16.36 -7.83
N ALA A 684 24.35 15.49 -7.33
CA ALA A 684 23.96 14.34 -6.52
C ALA A 684 23.24 14.75 -5.24
N SER A 685 23.74 15.79 -4.55
CA SER A 685 23.15 16.30 -3.29
C SER A 685 21.71 16.78 -3.46
N PHE A 686 21.42 17.51 -4.54
CA PHE A 686 20.07 17.99 -4.82
C PHE A 686 19.09 16.82 -4.97
N PHE A 687 19.39 15.87 -5.85
CA PHE A 687 18.45 14.80 -6.17
C PHE A 687 18.27 13.82 -5.01
N VAL A 688 19.34 13.45 -4.32
CA VAL A 688 19.26 12.57 -3.16
C VAL A 688 18.45 13.23 -2.03
N SER A 689 18.69 14.52 -1.76
CA SER A 689 17.92 15.27 -0.76
C SER A 689 16.44 15.43 -1.15
N TYR A 690 16.14 15.56 -2.44
CA TYR A 690 14.76 15.53 -2.96
C TYR A 690 14.07 14.20 -2.62
N LEU A 691 14.72 13.07 -2.86
CA LEU A 691 14.14 11.75 -2.56
C LEU A 691 13.95 11.51 -1.05
N ILE A 692 14.93 11.90 -0.22
CA ILE A 692 14.82 11.83 1.24
C ILE A 692 13.64 12.69 1.72
N SER A 693 13.50 13.88 1.16
CA SER A 693 12.41 14.79 1.50
C SER A 693 11.04 14.22 1.12
N ILE A 694 10.90 13.62 -0.07
CA ILE A 694 9.68 12.90 -0.48
C ILE A 694 9.30 11.82 0.56
N ALA A 695 10.28 11.05 1.03
CA ALA A 695 10.05 10.01 2.02
C ALA A 695 9.62 10.58 3.38
N VAL A 696 10.34 11.58 3.92
CA VAL A 696 10.08 12.15 5.25
C VAL A 696 8.77 12.94 5.29
N PHE A 697 8.56 13.89 4.37
CA PHE A 697 7.32 14.66 4.32
C PHE A 697 6.13 13.77 3.95
N GLY A 698 6.35 12.79 3.08
CA GLY A 698 5.34 11.80 2.73
C GLY A 698 4.88 10.96 3.93
N LEU A 699 5.80 10.54 4.81
CA LEU A 699 5.47 9.81 6.04
C LEU A 699 4.53 10.63 6.93
N PHE A 700 4.96 11.81 7.34
CA PHE A 700 4.20 12.62 8.29
C PHE A 700 2.88 13.07 7.72
N GLN A 701 2.86 13.48 6.44
CA GLN A 701 1.63 13.89 5.78
C GLN A 701 0.63 12.73 5.65
N ALA A 702 1.10 11.54 5.27
CA ALA A 702 0.24 10.37 5.13
C ALA A 702 -0.33 9.90 6.47
N VAL A 703 0.49 9.84 7.53
CA VAL A 703 0.06 9.44 8.88
C VAL A 703 -0.93 10.46 9.44
N PHE A 704 -0.64 11.76 9.32
CA PHE A 704 -1.55 12.82 9.74
C PHE A 704 -2.93 12.67 9.07
N MET A 705 -2.94 12.56 7.74
CA MET A 705 -4.19 12.51 6.98
C MET A 705 -4.97 11.21 7.23
N ALA A 706 -4.28 10.07 7.34
CA ALA A 706 -4.92 8.79 7.65
C ALA A 706 -5.64 8.82 9.00
N ASN A 707 -4.98 9.33 10.03
CA ASN A 707 -5.47 9.26 11.39
C ASN A 707 -6.44 10.41 11.74
N ALA A 708 -6.29 11.59 11.14
CA ALA A 708 -7.32 12.64 11.22
C ALA A 708 -8.64 12.14 10.59
N GLY A 709 -8.55 11.59 9.37
CA GLY A 709 -9.71 11.02 8.67
C GLY A 709 -10.36 9.87 9.45
N GLY A 710 -9.56 8.96 10.02
CA GLY A 710 -10.06 7.86 10.85
C GLY A 710 -10.74 8.34 12.15
N ALA A 711 -10.26 9.43 12.74
CA ALA A 711 -10.90 10.02 13.94
C ALA A 711 -12.26 10.64 13.61
N TRP A 712 -12.41 11.35 12.48
CA TRP A 712 -13.69 11.91 12.04
C TRP A 712 -14.71 10.83 11.67
N ASP A 713 -14.29 9.81 10.92
CA ASP A 713 -15.15 8.69 10.52
C ASP A 713 -15.71 7.96 11.75
N ASN A 714 -14.83 7.56 12.66
CA ASN A 714 -15.26 6.88 13.87
C ASN A 714 -16.02 7.79 14.85
N ALA A 715 -15.85 9.11 14.81
CA ALA A 715 -16.72 10.04 15.55
C ALA A 715 -18.17 9.99 15.00
N LYS A 716 -18.35 9.92 13.66
CA LYS A 716 -19.66 9.69 13.04
C LYS A 716 -20.27 8.37 13.52
N LYS A 717 -19.48 7.27 13.50
CA LYS A 717 -19.94 5.95 13.96
C LYS A 717 -20.33 5.94 15.44
N VAL A 718 -19.62 6.63 16.32
CA VAL A 718 -20.03 6.78 17.74
C VAL A 718 -21.41 7.45 17.85
N VAL A 719 -21.67 8.52 17.10
CA VAL A 719 -22.97 9.20 17.10
C VAL A 719 -24.07 8.30 16.54
N GLU A 720 -23.78 7.52 15.52
CA GLU A 720 -24.75 6.64 14.89
C GLU A 720 -25.08 5.38 15.71
N VAL A 721 -24.07 4.74 16.30
CA VAL A 721 -24.17 3.41 16.91
C VAL A 721 -24.35 3.52 18.42
N ASP A 722 -23.48 4.25 19.11
CA ASP A 722 -23.45 4.31 20.57
C ASP A 722 -24.49 5.30 21.11
N LEU A 723 -24.56 6.51 20.54
CA LEU A 723 -25.50 7.55 20.94
C LEU A 723 -26.88 7.38 20.28
N LYS A 724 -26.95 6.70 19.13
CA LYS A 724 -28.19 6.50 18.36
C LYS A 724 -28.88 7.81 17.94
N GLU A 725 -28.07 8.83 17.61
CA GLU A 725 -28.55 10.15 17.26
C GLU A 725 -28.51 10.41 15.73
N LYS A 726 -28.80 9.39 14.91
CA LYS A 726 -28.91 9.57 13.45
C LYS A 726 -29.97 10.61 13.08
N GLY A 727 -29.64 11.53 12.18
CA GLY A 727 -30.54 12.57 11.69
C GLY A 727 -30.59 13.83 12.55
N THR A 728 -29.82 13.92 13.63
CA THR A 728 -29.69 15.13 14.47
C THR A 728 -28.69 16.13 13.91
N GLU A 729 -28.63 17.35 14.47
CA GLU A 729 -27.58 18.32 14.13
C GLU A 729 -26.16 17.84 14.49
N LEU A 730 -26.02 17.06 15.57
CA LEU A 730 -24.78 16.42 15.95
C LEU A 730 -24.34 15.44 14.86
N HIS A 731 -25.25 14.58 14.39
CA HIS A 731 -24.95 13.68 13.28
C HIS A 731 -24.55 14.43 12.01
N ALA A 732 -25.29 15.47 11.62
CA ALA A 732 -24.93 16.30 10.47
C ALA A 732 -23.52 16.91 10.59
N SER A 733 -23.15 17.36 11.79
CA SER A 733 -21.81 17.91 12.08
C SER A 733 -20.72 16.85 11.94
N THR A 734 -20.96 15.63 12.40
CA THR A 734 -19.98 14.52 12.25
C THR A 734 -19.90 14.01 10.82
N VAL A 735 -20.97 14.00 10.04
CA VAL A 735 -20.94 13.73 8.59
C VAL A 735 -20.07 14.75 7.84
N VAL A 736 -20.11 16.04 8.23
CA VAL A 736 -19.21 17.06 7.64
C VAL A 736 -17.75 16.73 7.93
N GLY A 737 -17.42 16.33 9.16
CA GLY A 737 -16.06 15.90 9.51
C GLY A 737 -15.59 14.70 8.71
N ASP A 738 -16.42 13.68 8.57
CA ASP A 738 -16.13 12.50 7.77
C ASP A 738 -15.94 12.84 6.29
N THR A 739 -16.80 13.68 5.71
CA THR A 739 -16.64 14.21 4.34
C THR A 739 -15.30 14.92 4.11
N VAL A 740 -14.76 15.64 5.12
CA VAL A 740 -13.41 16.23 5.07
C VAL A 740 -12.34 15.15 5.22
N GLY A 741 -12.58 14.17 6.06
CA GLY A 741 -11.68 13.06 6.36
C GLY A 741 -11.49 12.09 5.19
N ASP A 742 -12.51 11.87 4.40
CA ASP A 742 -12.53 10.91 3.29
C ASP A 742 -11.40 11.09 2.27
N PRO A 743 -11.22 12.26 1.63
CA PRO A 743 -10.10 12.46 0.72
C PRO A 743 -8.75 12.43 1.46
N PHE A 744 -8.72 12.64 2.77
CA PHE A 744 -7.51 12.53 3.58
C PHE A 744 -7.12 11.07 3.80
N LYS A 745 -8.01 10.27 4.44
CA LYS A 745 -7.71 8.90 4.86
C LYS A 745 -7.61 7.89 3.71
N ASP A 746 -8.45 8.04 2.67
CA ASP A 746 -8.65 7.00 1.64
C ASP A 746 -8.20 7.43 0.22
N THR A 747 -7.80 8.70 0.01
CA THR A 747 -7.22 9.15 -1.26
C THR A 747 -5.77 9.58 -1.09
N SER A 748 -5.53 10.68 -0.38
CA SER A 748 -4.19 11.31 -0.32
C SER A 748 -3.21 10.50 0.49
N SER A 749 -3.57 10.12 1.75
CA SER A 749 -2.66 9.41 2.66
C SER A 749 -2.16 8.10 2.06
N VAL A 750 -3.08 7.33 1.52
CA VAL A 750 -2.80 5.99 1.01
C VAL A 750 -2.10 6.00 -0.34
N SER A 751 -2.35 7.00 -1.19
CA SER A 751 -1.66 7.15 -2.46
C SER A 751 -0.22 7.64 -2.30
N LEU A 752 0.12 8.27 -1.16
CA LEU A 752 1.50 8.65 -0.84
C LEU A 752 2.41 7.42 -0.72
N ASN A 753 1.92 6.28 -0.21
CA ASN A 753 2.69 5.07 -0.07
C ASN A 753 3.30 4.60 -1.42
N PRO A 754 2.54 4.23 -2.46
CA PRO A 754 3.13 3.83 -3.73
C PRO A 754 3.86 4.98 -4.45
N ILE A 755 3.47 6.25 -4.23
CA ILE A 755 4.17 7.39 -4.81
C ILE A 755 5.58 7.56 -4.26
N ILE A 756 5.80 7.38 -2.97
CA ILE A 756 7.13 7.42 -2.36
C ILE A 756 8.01 6.32 -2.99
N LYS A 757 7.50 5.09 -3.07
CA LYS A 757 8.24 3.95 -3.65
C LYS A 757 8.49 4.14 -5.14
N PHE A 758 7.49 4.55 -5.89
CA PHE A 758 7.64 4.82 -7.33
C PHE A 758 8.67 5.91 -7.58
N THR A 759 8.60 7.04 -6.84
CA THR A 759 9.52 8.17 -7.04
C THR A 759 10.96 7.78 -6.68
N THR A 760 11.17 6.99 -5.63
CA THR A 760 12.51 6.53 -5.23
C THR A 760 13.07 5.49 -6.20
N LEU A 761 12.30 4.49 -6.56
CA LEU A 761 12.73 3.41 -7.46
C LEU A 761 12.93 3.91 -8.90
N PHE A 762 11.95 4.64 -9.42
CA PHE A 762 12.05 5.23 -10.76
C PHE A 762 13.08 6.38 -10.81
N GLY A 763 13.19 7.14 -9.71
CA GLY A 763 14.18 8.17 -9.53
C GLY A 763 15.62 7.63 -9.59
N LEU A 764 15.85 6.43 -9.06
CA LEU A 764 17.13 5.74 -9.19
C LEU A 764 17.46 5.48 -10.66
N LEU A 765 16.56 4.88 -11.43
CA LEU A 765 16.73 4.68 -12.87
C LEU A 765 16.95 6.02 -13.61
N ALA A 766 16.18 7.05 -13.28
CA ALA A 766 16.31 8.38 -13.86
C ALA A 766 17.70 8.99 -13.60
N MET A 767 18.23 8.84 -12.36
CA MET A 767 19.56 9.35 -12.02
C MET A 767 20.68 8.55 -12.69
N GLU A 768 20.56 7.24 -12.81
CA GLU A 768 21.51 6.42 -13.57
C GLU A 768 21.57 6.82 -15.04
N ILE A 769 20.42 7.14 -15.66
CA ILE A 769 20.38 7.72 -17.01
C ILE A 769 21.10 9.08 -17.01
N ALA A 770 20.81 9.94 -16.03
CA ALA A 770 21.34 11.29 -15.94
C ALA A 770 22.87 11.35 -15.83
N ILE A 771 23.46 10.44 -15.06
CA ILE A 771 24.93 10.38 -14.86
C ILE A 771 25.65 9.56 -15.91
N SER A 772 24.94 8.89 -16.84
CA SER A 772 25.57 8.11 -17.92
C SER A 772 26.40 9.03 -18.83
N PRO A 773 27.68 8.72 -19.12
CA PRO A 773 28.55 9.58 -19.94
C PRO A 773 27.95 9.93 -21.30
N ASP A 774 27.21 9.03 -21.94
CA ASP A 774 26.66 9.22 -23.28
C ASP A 774 25.43 10.15 -23.27
N PHE A 775 24.74 10.31 -22.13
CA PHE A 775 23.56 11.15 -22.01
C PHE A 775 23.76 12.40 -21.15
N ARG A 776 24.72 12.39 -20.23
CA ARG A 776 24.95 13.44 -19.23
C ARG A 776 25.05 14.86 -19.83
N SER A 777 25.73 15.02 -20.97
CA SER A 777 25.92 16.32 -21.63
C SER A 777 24.61 16.96 -22.11
N VAL A 778 23.62 16.19 -22.43
CA VAL A 778 22.32 16.65 -22.96
C VAL A 778 21.17 16.51 -21.94
N ALA A 779 21.39 15.82 -20.82
CA ALA A 779 20.37 15.50 -19.83
C ALA A 779 19.59 16.73 -19.35
N HIS A 780 20.28 17.85 -19.07
CA HIS A 780 19.66 19.07 -18.56
C HIS A 780 18.60 19.67 -19.49
N TYR A 781 18.77 19.54 -20.82
CA TYR A 781 17.74 20.02 -21.78
C TYR A 781 16.45 19.22 -21.64
N PHE A 782 16.56 17.90 -21.53
CA PHE A 782 15.40 17.03 -21.23
C PHE A 782 14.83 17.32 -19.84
N GLY A 783 15.69 17.59 -18.86
CA GLY A 783 15.27 17.99 -17.51
C GLY A 783 14.40 19.24 -17.52
N TYR A 784 14.80 20.30 -18.22
CA TYR A 784 13.97 21.51 -18.36
C TYR A 784 12.65 21.23 -19.09
N ALA A 785 12.66 20.40 -20.14
CA ALA A 785 11.44 20.00 -20.84
C ALA A 785 10.48 19.26 -19.91
N PHE A 786 10.95 18.28 -19.15
CA PHE A 786 10.13 17.57 -18.17
C PHE A 786 9.65 18.48 -17.03
N PHE A 787 10.45 19.43 -16.60
CA PHE A 787 10.05 20.41 -15.60
C PHE A 787 8.87 21.28 -16.09
N ILE A 788 8.90 21.74 -17.33
CA ILE A 788 7.80 22.49 -17.94
C ILE A 788 6.54 21.61 -18.04
N ILE A 789 6.68 20.34 -18.44
CA ILE A 789 5.58 19.39 -18.46
C ILE A 789 5.00 19.22 -17.04
N ALA A 790 5.85 19.03 -16.03
CA ALA A 790 5.41 18.91 -14.65
C ALA A 790 4.59 20.15 -14.21
N LEU A 791 5.12 21.36 -14.45
CA LEU A 791 4.43 22.61 -14.10
C LEU A 791 3.10 22.78 -14.86
N TYR A 792 3.03 22.35 -16.13
CA TYR A 792 1.77 22.34 -16.87
C TYR A 792 0.73 21.45 -16.20
N PHE A 793 1.08 20.24 -15.76
CA PHE A 793 0.16 19.33 -15.09
C PHE A 793 -0.16 19.77 -13.66
N VAL A 794 0.76 20.43 -12.96
CA VAL A 794 0.49 21.14 -11.69
C VAL A 794 -0.57 22.23 -11.89
N TRP A 795 -0.40 23.08 -12.89
CA TRP A 795 -1.40 24.09 -13.24
C TRP A 795 -2.74 23.47 -13.63
N ARG A 796 -2.72 22.43 -14.46
CA ARG A 796 -3.90 21.73 -14.93
C ARG A 796 -4.66 21.04 -13.79
N SER A 797 -3.96 20.49 -12.79
CA SER A 797 -4.55 19.77 -11.65
C SER A 797 -5.44 20.68 -10.80
N PHE A 798 -5.20 21.99 -10.79
CA PHE A 798 -6.03 22.97 -10.12
C PHE A 798 -6.98 23.67 -11.11
N TYR A 799 -6.44 24.42 -12.08
CA TYR A 799 -7.24 25.35 -12.91
C TYR A 799 -8.22 24.65 -13.86
N LYS A 800 -7.95 23.39 -14.27
CA LYS A 800 -8.86 22.58 -15.10
C LYS A 800 -9.69 21.59 -14.30
N MET A 801 -9.52 21.56 -13.00
CA MET A 801 -10.25 20.72 -12.05
C MET A 801 -11.05 21.55 -11.04
N ARG A 802 -11.40 22.79 -11.34
CA ARG A 802 -12.21 23.64 -10.47
C ARG A 802 -13.72 23.40 -10.67
N ILE A 803 -14.47 23.66 -9.62
CA ILE A 803 -15.93 23.81 -9.72
C ILE A 803 -16.19 24.99 -10.66
N PRO A 804 -16.96 24.83 -11.76
CA PRO A 804 -17.24 25.91 -12.68
C PRO A 804 -18.05 27.01 -12.00
N LYS A 805 -17.81 28.27 -12.37
CA LYS A 805 -18.73 29.34 -12.02
C LYS A 805 -20.07 29.06 -12.72
N LYS A 806 -21.17 29.18 -11.98
CA LYS A 806 -22.53 29.11 -12.53
C LYS A 806 -22.77 30.31 -13.42
#